data_a724b159d105d1b1e0e3e404ca520784
#
_entry.id   a724b159d105d1b1e0e3e404ca520784
#
_cell.length_a   1.000
_cell.length_b   1.000
_cell.length_c   1.000
_cell.angle_alpha   90.00
_cell.angle_beta   90.00
_cell.angle_gamma   90.00
#
_symmetry.space_group_name_H-M   'P 1'
#
loop_
_entity.id
_entity.type
_entity.pdbx_description
1 polymer ?
#
loop_
_entity_poly.entity_id
_entity_poly.type
_entity_poly.pdbx_seq_one_letter_code
_entity_poly.pdbx_strand_id
1 'polypeptide(L)'
;MNPEEAKEYAKTKLEAYLNSKGINTASNFSCLNPAHEDKHPSMSFDSRRNRCHCFSCGVDYDIFDVVAIDTGLSGKELFNHVYGLYNINVDYENSKNQTSSKSISQPESTNQNIKKFSRSSPGMTGNSKTGMLQKQESLTDFFEKCHAAVEKTDYWKKRGLSKATVDAYNLGYWEEKRRFVIPTGEFSYNARATWEAEKKERYLKPKGHFELFNLKAIPLAEQPVFIVEGEFDALSIIEAGGIAVALGSSSNLRFIEFLKSNMPKYPLILALDNDEAGRAGEAKLSEELTKIQVEFVESDITLGFKDANEALVGDRETFIQTVLNARNNVLALLEEKRQKEEEAYYGTSAVTGLTEFIEDIKRRHNKDCVSTGFQNLDDILDGGFYPGLYIIGAISSLGKTTFALQVADNAAKMGQDVLVFSLEMGKQELIAKSISRLSFQKCRTWGNELDFATTTRNLLNGKSLTSKEGVDFLNECIKSYADYAGRIFYHIGIGDIGVEKIKAVIARHIRITGRKPLVIIDYLQIIAPFDMRATDKQNTDKAVVELKRASRDYDVPIFAISSFNRENYTSPVNIASFKESGAIEYTSDVLMALQFKGMDYIKKEDGKYEDEKSRTARIIQLRNEQEKNAEIPGMAQQLQLKILKNRNGRKGGVDLDFHPMFNCFEVPKQKVENGGWTLRSKKKN
;
A
#
# COMPACT_ATOMS: atom_id res chain seq x y z
N MET A 1 -1.36 -35.80 -4.56
CA MET A 1 -1.50 -34.32 -4.44
C MET A 1 -0.58 -33.67 -5.42
N ASN A 2 -0.98 -32.55 -6.05
CA ASN A 2 -0.02 -31.77 -6.82
C ASN A 2 1.04 -31.14 -5.88
N PRO A 3 2.20 -30.67 -6.39
CA PRO A 3 3.28 -30.16 -5.55
C PRO A 3 2.90 -28.96 -4.67
N GLU A 4 2.00 -28.06 -5.13
CA GLU A 4 1.55 -26.91 -4.34
C GLU A 4 0.59 -27.33 -3.23
N GLU A 5 -0.37 -28.19 -3.52
CA GLU A 5 -1.27 -28.76 -2.49
C GLU A 5 -0.50 -29.53 -1.42
N ALA A 6 0.51 -30.31 -1.83
CA ALA A 6 1.37 -31.05 -0.90
C ALA A 6 2.16 -30.11 0.02
N LYS A 7 2.65 -28.99 -0.52
CA LYS A 7 3.37 -27.97 0.25
C LYS A 7 2.45 -27.29 1.26
N GLU A 8 1.26 -26.86 0.85
CA GLU A 8 0.30 -26.22 1.76
C GLU A 8 -0.20 -27.20 2.82
N TYR A 9 -0.43 -28.46 2.46
CA TYR A 9 -0.80 -29.49 3.43
C TYR A 9 0.32 -29.77 4.43
N ALA A 10 1.58 -29.81 3.99
CA ALA A 10 2.72 -29.96 4.89
C ALA A 10 2.81 -28.84 5.92
N LYS A 11 2.53 -27.58 5.55
CA LYS A 11 2.53 -26.44 6.50
C LYS A 11 1.56 -26.64 7.66
N THR A 12 0.43 -27.31 7.46
CA THR A 12 -0.53 -27.63 8.53
C THR A 12 0.03 -28.56 9.59
N LYS A 13 1.20 -29.19 9.35
CA LYS A 13 1.84 -30.13 10.27
C LYS A 13 2.86 -29.46 11.22
N LEU A 14 3.05 -28.13 11.11
CA LEU A 14 4.02 -27.41 11.93
C LEU A 14 3.79 -27.59 13.43
N GLU A 15 2.55 -27.47 13.90
CA GLU A 15 2.21 -27.64 15.32
C GLU A 15 2.57 -29.04 15.83
N ALA A 16 2.22 -30.08 15.07
CA ALA A 16 2.55 -31.46 15.40
C ALA A 16 4.07 -31.68 15.43
N TYR A 17 4.81 -31.03 14.55
CA TYR A 17 6.27 -31.11 14.54
C TYR A 17 6.88 -30.45 15.79
N LEU A 18 6.45 -29.24 16.14
CA LEU A 18 6.92 -28.52 17.34
C LEU A 18 6.64 -29.30 18.62
N ASN A 19 5.40 -29.83 18.74
CA ASN A 19 5.02 -30.67 19.89
C ASN A 19 5.87 -31.94 19.98
N SER A 20 6.24 -32.57 18.84
CA SER A 20 7.13 -33.74 18.82
C SER A 20 8.55 -33.42 19.32
N LYS A 21 8.94 -32.15 19.27
CA LYS A 21 10.23 -31.64 19.80
C LYS A 21 10.13 -31.13 21.25
N GLY A 22 8.98 -31.33 21.90
CA GLY A 22 8.74 -30.88 23.27
C GLY A 22 8.45 -29.41 23.43
N ILE A 23 8.15 -28.69 22.32
CA ILE A 23 7.81 -27.26 22.34
C ILE A 23 6.32 -27.11 22.55
N ASN A 24 5.91 -26.45 23.64
CA ASN A 24 4.50 -26.16 23.94
C ASN A 24 4.00 -24.97 23.11
N THR A 25 3.17 -25.24 22.10
CA THR A 25 2.61 -24.24 21.19
C THR A 25 1.46 -23.40 21.77
N ALA A 26 0.92 -23.78 22.93
CA ALA A 26 -0.14 -23.04 23.62
C ALA A 26 0.37 -21.80 24.38
N SER A 27 1.67 -21.64 24.54
CA SER A 27 2.32 -20.50 25.18
C SER A 27 3.52 -20.03 24.33
N ASN A 28 4.04 -18.84 24.62
CA ASN A 28 5.28 -18.41 24.01
C ASN A 28 6.43 -19.34 24.37
N PHE A 29 7.32 -19.58 23.43
CA PHE A 29 8.51 -20.41 23.56
C PHE A 29 9.76 -19.69 23.05
N SER A 30 10.95 -20.23 23.31
CA SER A 30 12.19 -19.63 22.88
C SER A 30 12.33 -19.58 21.35
N CYS A 31 12.91 -18.52 20.85
CA CYS A 31 13.05 -18.28 19.43
C CYS A 31 13.89 -19.40 18.76
N LEU A 32 13.41 -19.91 17.64
CA LEU A 32 14.08 -20.96 16.87
C LEU A 32 15.17 -20.42 15.96
N ASN A 33 15.37 -19.10 15.89
CA ASN A 33 16.43 -18.48 15.11
C ASN A 33 17.80 -18.70 15.79
N PRO A 34 18.74 -19.44 15.19
CA PRO A 34 20.04 -19.68 15.79
C PRO A 34 20.89 -18.43 16.03
N ALA A 35 20.58 -17.34 15.35
CA ALA A 35 21.26 -16.05 15.51
C ALA A 35 20.62 -15.15 16.59
N HIS A 36 19.53 -15.59 17.23
CA HIS A 36 18.83 -14.84 18.26
C HIS A 36 18.93 -15.56 19.60
N GLU A 37 19.76 -15.07 20.50
CA GLU A 37 19.86 -15.55 21.87
C GLU A 37 18.67 -15.01 22.70
N ASP A 38 17.67 -15.86 22.94
CA ASP A 38 16.41 -15.48 23.55
C ASP A 38 16.48 -15.61 25.08
N LYS A 39 16.52 -14.48 25.78
CA LYS A 39 16.56 -14.46 27.28
C LYS A 39 15.18 -14.71 27.91
N HIS A 40 14.10 -14.47 27.14
CA HIS A 40 12.72 -14.70 27.55
C HIS A 40 11.93 -15.23 26.34
N PRO A 41 11.04 -16.23 26.51
CA PRO A 41 10.27 -16.78 25.39
C PRO A 41 9.56 -15.74 24.57
N SER A 42 10.03 -15.51 23.32
CA SER A 42 9.58 -14.43 22.45
C SER A 42 8.93 -14.90 21.13
N MET A 43 8.84 -16.22 20.92
CA MET A 43 8.22 -16.78 19.71
C MET A 43 6.85 -17.40 20.06
N SER A 44 5.83 -17.21 19.23
CA SER A 44 4.52 -17.82 19.33
C SER A 44 4.14 -18.56 18.05
N PHE A 45 3.27 -19.56 18.18
CA PHE A 45 2.66 -20.28 17.06
C PHE A 45 1.30 -19.68 16.70
N ASP A 46 1.11 -19.36 15.43
CA ASP A 46 -0.19 -18.92 14.88
C ASP A 46 -0.83 -20.08 14.10
N SER A 47 -1.84 -20.71 14.71
CA SER A 47 -2.57 -21.83 14.12
C SER A 47 -3.37 -21.46 12.87
N ARG A 48 -3.72 -20.18 12.66
CA ARG A 48 -4.46 -19.72 11.48
C ARG A 48 -3.56 -19.63 10.26
N ARG A 49 -2.29 -19.27 10.49
CA ARG A 49 -1.28 -19.09 9.42
C ARG A 49 -0.36 -20.30 9.30
N ASN A 50 -0.41 -21.25 10.24
CA ASN A 50 0.53 -22.35 10.37
C ASN A 50 2.00 -21.87 10.35
N ARG A 51 2.32 -20.85 11.16
CA ARG A 51 3.65 -20.24 11.25
C ARG A 51 3.99 -19.89 12.69
N CYS A 52 5.30 -19.86 12.97
CA CYS A 52 5.84 -19.29 14.20
C CYS A 52 6.36 -17.89 13.94
N HIS A 53 6.03 -16.94 14.82
CA HIS A 53 6.50 -15.56 14.76
C HIS A 53 7.26 -15.20 16.03
N CYS A 54 8.48 -14.65 15.89
CA CYS A 54 9.24 -14.11 17.00
C CYS A 54 9.03 -12.59 17.10
N PHE A 55 8.47 -12.14 18.22
CA PHE A 55 8.20 -10.72 18.48
C PHE A 55 9.46 -9.88 18.76
N SER A 56 10.60 -10.52 19.05
CA SER A 56 11.85 -9.82 19.33
C SER A 56 12.73 -9.61 18.09
N CYS A 57 12.87 -10.63 17.23
CA CYS A 57 13.70 -10.52 16.03
C CYS A 57 12.90 -10.48 14.71
N GLY A 58 11.57 -10.56 14.77
CA GLY A 58 10.68 -10.38 13.62
C GLY A 58 10.67 -11.52 12.59
N VAL A 59 11.30 -12.67 12.88
CA VAL A 59 11.32 -13.80 11.93
C VAL A 59 10.02 -14.59 11.97
N ASP A 60 9.60 -15.07 10.78
CA ASP A 60 8.48 -15.99 10.59
C ASP A 60 9.00 -17.32 10.04
N TYR A 61 8.64 -18.44 10.66
CA TYR A 61 9.00 -19.77 10.23
C TYR A 61 7.79 -20.65 9.94
N ASP A 62 7.80 -21.36 8.81
CA ASP A 62 6.89 -22.49 8.53
C ASP A 62 7.61 -23.84 8.82
N ILE A 63 6.94 -24.97 8.55
CA ILE A 63 7.51 -26.30 8.83
C ILE A 63 8.80 -26.56 8.09
N PHE A 64 8.94 -26.05 6.86
CA PHE A 64 10.15 -26.26 6.08
C PHE A 64 11.33 -25.49 6.69
N ASP A 65 11.09 -24.26 7.16
CA ASP A 65 12.11 -23.46 7.84
C ASP A 65 12.58 -24.14 9.14
N VAL A 66 11.64 -24.61 9.96
CA VAL A 66 11.95 -25.27 11.24
C VAL A 66 12.69 -26.58 11.02
N VAL A 67 12.24 -27.41 10.07
CA VAL A 67 12.92 -28.68 9.76
C VAL A 67 14.31 -28.42 9.16
N ALA A 68 14.47 -27.37 8.34
CA ALA A 68 15.78 -26.98 7.81
C ALA A 68 16.75 -26.60 8.93
N ILE A 69 16.30 -25.85 9.95
CA ILE A 69 17.09 -25.49 11.12
C ILE A 69 17.51 -26.75 11.91
N ASP A 70 16.58 -27.67 12.13
CA ASP A 70 16.82 -28.88 12.90
C ASP A 70 17.74 -29.89 12.21
N THR A 71 17.61 -30.02 10.88
CA THR A 71 18.27 -31.09 10.14
C THR A 71 19.44 -30.64 9.28
N GLY A 72 19.53 -29.34 8.98
CA GLY A 72 20.49 -28.77 8.05
C GLY A 72 20.22 -29.09 6.58
N LEU A 73 19.06 -29.68 6.26
CA LEU A 73 18.66 -30.03 4.89
C LEU A 73 18.20 -28.79 4.12
N SER A 74 18.34 -28.82 2.80
CA SER A 74 17.90 -27.72 1.93
C SER A 74 17.38 -28.23 0.58
N GLY A 75 16.67 -27.36 -0.13
CA GLY A 75 16.19 -27.66 -1.48
C GLY A 75 15.30 -28.92 -1.55
N LYS A 76 15.51 -29.75 -2.56
CA LYS A 76 14.68 -30.93 -2.84
C LYS A 76 14.75 -31.99 -1.71
N GLU A 77 15.88 -32.09 -1.04
CA GLU A 77 16.07 -33.05 0.05
C GLU A 77 15.20 -32.69 1.27
N LEU A 78 15.11 -31.40 1.59
CA LEU A 78 14.24 -30.89 2.66
C LEU A 78 12.75 -31.21 2.38
N PHE A 79 12.27 -30.92 1.17
CA PHE A 79 10.90 -31.23 0.79
C PHE A 79 10.60 -32.73 0.89
N ASN A 80 11.48 -33.57 0.36
CA ASN A 80 11.31 -35.00 0.43
C ASN A 80 11.32 -35.52 1.88
N HIS A 81 12.16 -34.92 2.74
CA HIS A 81 12.20 -35.28 4.16
C HIS A 81 10.90 -34.92 4.87
N VAL A 82 10.40 -33.68 4.68
CA VAL A 82 9.13 -33.25 5.29
C VAL A 82 7.96 -34.08 4.78
N TYR A 83 7.90 -34.37 3.48
CA TYR A 83 6.86 -35.21 2.91
C TYR A 83 6.92 -36.65 3.43
N GLY A 84 8.13 -37.17 3.61
CA GLY A 84 8.34 -38.50 4.21
C GLY A 84 7.89 -38.59 5.66
N LEU A 85 8.13 -37.56 6.49
CA LEU A 85 7.72 -37.51 7.89
C LEU A 85 6.21 -37.65 8.07
N TYR A 86 5.43 -37.16 7.11
CA TYR A 86 3.96 -37.12 7.20
C TYR A 86 3.26 -37.97 6.13
N ASN A 87 4.00 -38.87 5.46
CA ASN A 87 3.47 -39.75 4.39
C ASN A 87 2.70 -38.99 3.29
N ILE A 88 3.24 -37.83 2.86
CA ILE A 88 2.64 -36.99 1.83
C ILE A 88 3.12 -37.48 0.46
N ASN A 89 2.22 -38.05 -0.33
CA ASN A 89 2.52 -38.51 -1.68
C ASN A 89 2.32 -37.36 -2.70
N VAL A 90 3.40 -36.98 -3.36
CA VAL A 90 3.40 -35.91 -4.38
C VAL A 90 3.42 -36.53 -5.78
N ASP A 91 2.44 -36.18 -6.60
CA ASP A 91 2.35 -36.61 -7.99
C ASP A 91 2.97 -35.55 -8.91
N TYR A 92 4.17 -35.84 -9.42
CA TYR A 92 4.92 -34.96 -10.31
C TYR A 92 4.56 -35.12 -11.81
N GLU A 93 3.76 -36.10 -12.19
CA GLU A 93 3.44 -36.36 -13.60
C GLU A 93 2.33 -35.46 -14.16
N ASN A 94 1.41 -34.96 -13.31
CA ASN A 94 0.30 -34.12 -13.74
C ASN A 94 0.64 -32.62 -13.90
N SER A 95 1.86 -32.19 -13.59
CA SER A 95 2.25 -30.76 -13.66
C SER A 95 2.78 -30.30 -15.03
N LYS A 96 2.95 -31.20 -16.01
CA LYS A 96 3.51 -30.85 -17.35
C LYS A 96 2.50 -30.34 -18.36
N ASN A 97 1.20 -30.39 -18.09
CA ASN A 97 0.16 -30.01 -19.05
C ASN A 97 -0.60 -28.71 -18.76
N GLN A 98 -0.13 -27.88 -17.80
CA GLN A 98 -0.73 -26.56 -17.54
C GLN A 98 0.31 -25.45 -17.41
N THR A 99 1.15 -25.28 -18.42
CA THR A 99 1.98 -24.09 -18.55
C THR A 99 1.72 -23.40 -19.88
N SER A 100 0.65 -22.66 -19.94
CA SER A 100 0.56 -21.45 -20.78
C SER A 100 -0.33 -20.44 -20.08
N SER A 101 0.26 -19.32 -19.71
CA SER A 101 -0.28 -18.04 -19.29
C SER A 101 -0.16 -17.67 -17.81
N LYS A 102 0.62 -16.62 -17.66
CA LYS A 102 0.61 -15.54 -16.65
C LYS A 102 1.62 -15.60 -15.50
N SER A 103 2.67 -14.83 -15.73
CA SER A 103 3.55 -14.22 -14.73
C SER A 103 2.79 -13.39 -13.72
N ILE A 104 2.96 -13.67 -12.43
CA ILE A 104 2.76 -12.72 -11.34
C ILE A 104 3.90 -12.91 -10.35
N SER A 105 4.63 -11.84 -10.14
CA SER A 105 5.72 -11.67 -9.20
C SER A 105 5.25 -11.78 -7.75
N GLN A 106 5.94 -12.59 -6.95
CA GLN A 106 5.89 -12.55 -5.49
C GLN A 106 7.28 -12.28 -4.93
N PRO A 107 7.40 -11.61 -3.79
CA PRO A 107 8.70 -11.21 -3.24
C PRO A 107 9.42 -12.40 -2.60
N GLU A 108 10.67 -12.55 -2.96
CA GLU A 108 11.57 -13.56 -2.42
C GLU A 108 11.97 -13.24 -0.99
N SER A 109 11.88 -14.25 -0.13
CA SER A 109 12.45 -14.25 1.20
C SER A 109 13.92 -14.65 1.13
N THR A 110 14.78 -13.80 1.63
CA THR A 110 16.24 -13.99 1.73
C THR A 110 16.60 -15.16 2.64
N ASN A 111 17.23 -16.17 2.09
CA ASN A 111 17.94 -17.21 2.84
C ASN A 111 19.43 -16.87 2.94
N GLN A 112 19.90 -16.60 4.13
CA GLN A 112 21.33 -16.49 4.43
C GLN A 112 21.94 -17.86 4.68
N ASN A 113 22.94 -18.21 3.88
CA ASN A 113 23.76 -19.40 4.05
C ASN A 113 24.76 -19.26 5.21
N ILE A 114 24.70 -20.18 6.16
CA ILE A 114 25.72 -20.35 7.21
C ILE A 114 26.66 -21.49 6.80
N LYS A 115 27.93 -21.18 6.55
CA LYS A 115 29.01 -22.18 6.39
C LYS A 115 29.39 -22.78 7.74
N LYS A 116 29.31 -24.11 7.86
CA LYS A 116 29.96 -24.87 8.94
C LYS A 116 31.34 -25.30 8.55
N PHE A 117 32.30 -25.00 9.40
CA PHE A 117 33.63 -25.57 9.41
C PHE A 117 33.58 -27.07 9.76
N SER A 118 34.19 -27.92 8.93
CA SER A 118 34.45 -29.33 9.25
C SER A 118 35.89 -29.52 9.73
N ARG A 119 36.04 -30.09 10.91
CA ARG A 119 37.32 -30.65 11.38
C ARG A 119 37.47 -32.10 10.93
N SER A 120 38.65 -32.41 10.48
CA SER A 120 39.14 -33.71 10.03
C SER A 120 39.32 -34.77 11.16
N SER A 121 39.08 -36.03 10.87
CA SER A 121 40.04 -37.12 11.08
C SER A 121 39.41 -38.51 10.79
N PRO A 122 40.18 -39.61 10.69
CA PRO A 122 40.34 -40.32 9.44
C PRO A 122 39.92 -41.81 9.55
N GLY A 123 39.78 -42.43 8.37
CA GLY A 123 40.06 -43.86 8.29
C GLY A 123 38.97 -44.77 7.71
N MET A 124 39.34 -45.37 6.62
CA MET A 124 39.23 -46.73 6.08
C MET A 124 38.29 -47.00 4.92
N THR A 125 38.96 -47.16 3.79
CA THR A 125 38.88 -48.19 2.73
C THR A 125 37.54 -48.62 2.13
N GLY A 126 37.44 -48.46 0.82
CA GLY A 126 36.57 -49.29 -0.01
C GLY A 126 36.21 -48.72 -1.38
N ASN A 127 37.09 -48.93 -2.35
CA ASN A 127 36.87 -49.06 -3.81
C ASN A 127 35.91 -48.22 -4.62
N SER A 128 36.51 -47.34 -5.41
CA SER A 128 36.41 -47.22 -6.88
C SER A 128 35.11 -46.74 -7.51
N LYS A 129 35.10 -45.48 -7.90
CA LYS A 129 35.12 -45.08 -9.33
C LYS A 129 35.54 -43.61 -9.40
N THR A 130 36.76 -43.43 -9.86
CA THR A 130 37.41 -42.16 -10.19
C THR A 130 36.65 -41.44 -11.28
N GLY A 131 35.86 -40.43 -10.90
CA GLY A 131 35.53 -39.33 -11.78
C GLY A 131 36.71 -38.37 -11.75
N MET A 132 37.51 -38.34 -12.78
CA MET A 132 38.62 -37.38 -12.97
C MET A 132 38.09 -35.97 -12.84
N LEU A 133 38.49 -35.25 -11.78
CA LEU A 133 38.63 -33.81 -11.82
C LEU A 133 39.64 -33.49 -12.91
N GLN A 134 39.18 -33.15 -14.11
CA GLN A 134 40.03 -32.57 -15.14
C GLN A 134 40.67 -31.33 -14.52
N LYS A 135 41.99 -31.37 -14.32
CA LYS A 135 42.80 -30.17 -14.13
C LYS A 135 42.51 -29.27 -15.29
N GLN A 136 41.86 -28.13 -15.06
CA GLN A 136 41.67 -27.10 -16.06
C GLN A 136 43.08 -26.62 -16.44
N GLU A 137 43.48 -26.81 -17.67
CA GLU A 137 44.75 -26.29 -18.19
C GLU A 137 44.60 -24.77 -18.35
N SER A 138 45.58 -24.02 -17.87
CA SER A 138 45.67 -22.57 -18.05
C SER A 138 45.59 -22.23 -19.53
N LEU A 139 44.87 -21.17 -19.85
CA LEU A 139 44.74 -20.67 -21.24
C LEU A 139 45.87 -19.73 -21.66
N THR A 140 46.96 -19.66 -20.89
CA THR A 140 48.06 -18.74 -21.12
C THR A 140 48.67 -18.91 -22.53
N ASP A 141 49.00 -20.14 -22.94
CA ASP A 141 49.56 -20.44 -24.26
C ASP A 141 48.57 -20.07 -25.38
N PHE A 142 47.28 -20.25 -25.16
CA PHE A 142 46.25 -19.85 -26.07
C PHE A 142 46.18 -18.31 -26.22
N PHE A 143 46.28 -17.58 -25.12
CA PHE A 143 46.29 -16.13 -25.15
C PHE A 143 47.54 -15.57 -25.82
N GLU A 144 48.72 -16.15 -25.53
CA GLU A 144 49.99 -15.75 -26.18
C GLU A 144 49.92 -15.99 -27.69
N LYS A 145 49.36 -17.11 -28.15
CA LYS A 145 49.15 -17.41 -29.55
C LYS A 145 48.21 -16.42 -30.22
N CYS A 146 47.10 -16.08 -29.57
CA CYS A 146 46.17 -15.11 -30.09
C CYS A 146 46.76 -13.68 -30.12
N HIS A 147 47.55 -13.33 -29.12
CA HIS A 147 48.21 -12.01 -29.05
C HIS A 147 49.31 -11.87 -30.10
N ALA A 148 50.11 -12.90 -30.37
CA ALA A 148 51.07 -12.91 -31.44
C ALA A 148 50.46 -12.67 -32.83
N ALA A 149 49.16 -12.97 -33.00
CA ALA A 149 48.39 -12.74 -34.22
C ALA A 149 47.73 -11.36 -34.31
N VAL A 150 47.88 -10.51 -33.29
CA VAL A 150 47.15 -9.21 -33.16
C VAL A 150 47.45 -8.25 -34.32
N GLU A 151 48.67 -8.28 -34.84
CA GLU A 151 49.10 -7.39 -35.94
C GLU A 151 48.48 -7.78 -37.30
N LYS A 152 47.84 -8.94 -37.42
CA LYS A 152 47.08 -9.36 -38.61
C LYS A 152 45.72 -8.66 -38.72
N THR A 153 45.37 -7.80 -37.78
CA THR A 153 44.14 -7.04 -37.78
C THR A 153 44.32 -5.61 -37.28
N ASP A 154 43.54 -4.69 -37.86
CA ASP A 154 43.47 -3.28 -37.42
C ASP A 154 42.29 -3.05 -36.43
N TYR A 155 41.64 -4.11 -36.00
CA TYR A 155 40.39 -4.03 -35.21
C TYR A 155 40.55 -3.24 -33.91
N TRP A 156 41.60 -3.55 -33.12
CA TRP A 156 41.83 -2.87 -31.87
C TRP A 156 42.09 -1.38 -32.03
N LYS A 157 42.82 -1.01 -33.09
CA LYS A 157 43.01 0.39 -33.49
C LYS A 157 41.70 1.06 -33.88
N LYS A 158 40.82 0.36 -34.60
CA LYS A 158 39.49 0.85 -34.99
C LYS A 158 38.58 1.04 -33.78
N ARG A 159 38.82 0.28 -32.70
CA ARG A 159 38.16 0.42 -31.40
C ARG A 159 38.76 1.54 -30.54
N GLY A 160 39.72 2.31 -31.05
CA GLY A 160 40.35 3.41 -30.33
C GLY A 160 41.41 2.98 -29.32
N LEU A 161 41.81 1.69 -29.26
CA LEU A 161 42.78 1.20 -28.32
C LEU A 161 44.21 1.32 -28.84
N SER A 162 45.12 1.79 -27.97
CA SER A 162 46.58 1.90 -28.26
C SER A 162 47.24 0.53 -28.18
N LYS A 163 48.44 0.42 -28.75
CA LYS A 163 49.23 -0.79 -28.62
C LYS A 163 49.56 -1.10 -27.15
N ALA A 164 49.79 -0.06 -26.35
CA ALA A 164 50.06 -0.24 -24.92
C ALA A 164 48.91 -0.95 -24.19
N THR A 165 47.66 -0.55 -24.45
CA THR A 165 46.46 -1.21 -23.86
C THR A 165 46.29 -2.63 -24.39
N VAL A 166 46.52 -2.84 -25.69
CA VAL A 166 46.43 -4.16 -26.32
C VAL A 166 47.43 -5.14 -25.71
N ASP A 167 48.68 -4.69 -25.53
CA ASP A 167 49.73 -5.51 -24.93
C ASP A 167 49.53 -5.73 -23.44
N ALA A 168 49.13 -4.71 -22.69
CA ALA A 168 48.92 -4.81 -21.22
C ALA A 168 47.78 -5.79 -20.85
N TYR A 169 46.77 -5.90 -21.66
CA TYR A 169 45.63 -6.82 -21.43
C TYR A 169 45.66 -8.07 -22.27
N ASN A 170 46.78 -8.34 -22.96
CA ASN A 170 47.03 -9.52 -23.80
C ASN A 170 45.86 -9.78 -24.79
N LEU A 171 45.37 -8.70 -25.38
CA LEU A 171 44.27 -8.78 -26.36
C LEU A 171 44.77 -9.50 -27.59
N GLY A 172 43.91 -10.33 -28.22
CA GLY A 172 44.40 -11.21 -29.28
C GLY A 172 43.45 -11.36 -30.46
N TYR A 173 43.95 -12.03 -31.50
CA TYR A 173 43.18 -12.45 -32.66
C TYR A 173 43.29 -13.97 -32.83
N TRP A 174 42.14 -14.68 -32.65
CA TRP A 174 42.06 -16.12 -32.89
C TRP A 174 41.84 -16.39 -34.35
N GLU A 175 42.90 -16.65 -35.06
CA GLU A 175 42.92 -16.73 -36.52
C GLU A 175 42.05 -17.89 -37.04
N GLU A 176 42.13 -19.09 -36.43
CA GLU A 176 41.36 -20.27 -36.89
C GLU A 176 39.86 -20.12 -36.78
N LYS A 177 39.41 -19.34 -35.76
CA LYS A 177 37.98 -19.07 -35.57
C LYS A 177 37.56 -17.66 -35.95
N ARG A 178 38.49 -16.86 -36.46
CA ARG A 178 38.25 -15.46 -36.90
C ARG A 178 37.54 -14.66 -35.78
N ARG A 179 38.13 -14.66 -34.56
CA ARG A 179 37.53 -13.97 -33.42
C ARG A 179 38.55 -13.08 -32.71
N PHE A 180 38.10 -11.94 -32.20
CA PHE A 180 38.86 -11.07 -31.31
C PHE A 180 38.74 -11.59 -29.88
N VAL A 181 39.85 -11.84 -29.21
CA VAL A 181 39.92 -12.47 -27.90
C VAL A 181 40.26 -11.42 -26.84
N ILE A 182 39.45 -11.34 -25.80
CA ILE A 182 39.65 -10.55 -24.60
C ILE A 182 39.81 -11.55 -23.44
N PRO A 183 41.00 -11.74 -22.85
CA PRO A 183 41.16 -12.51 -21.63
C PRO A 183 40.35 -11.86 -20.47
N THR A 184 39.54 -12.63 -19.78
CA THR A 184 38.78 -12.16 -18.61
C THR A 184 39.32 -12.77 -17.31
N GLY A 185 40.17 -13.78 -17.41
CA GLY A 185 40.85 -14.46 -16.31
C GLY A 185 41.79 -15.54 -16.84
N GLU A 186 42.48 -16.25 -15.95
CA GLU A 186 43.43 -17.28 -16.33
C GLU A 186 42.82 -18.46 -17.12
N PHE A 187 41.53 -18.74 -16.83
CA PHE A 187 40.75 -19.81 -17.44
C PHE A 187 39.55 -19.30 -18.22
N SER A 188 39.47 -18.00 -18.48
CA SER A 188 38.27 -17.35 -19.02
C SER A 188 38.61 -16.30 -20.07
N TYR A 189 37.82 -16.24 -21.12
CA TYR A 189 37.88 -15.23 -22.17
C TYR A 189 36.50 -14.89 -22.74
N ASN A 190 36.41 -13.74 -23.39
CA ASN A 190 35.32 -13.38 -24.28
C ASN A 190 35.86 -13.22 -25.70
N ALA A 191 35.37 -14.01 -26.66
CA ALA A 191 35.85 -13.97 -28.04
C ALA A 191 34.73 -13.53 -29.00
N ARG A 192 34.88 -12.31 -29.57
CA ARG A 192 33.90 -11.68 -30.45
C ARG A 192 34.15 -12.08 -31.90
N ALA A 193 33.07 -12.40 -32.65
CA ALA A 193 33.14 -12.69 -34.07
C ALA A 193 33.63 -11.49 -34.89
N THR A 194 34.42 -11.74 -35.96
CA THR A 194 34.89 -10.71 -36.87
C THR A 194 33.89 -10.36 -37.97
N TRP A 195 32.81 -11.11 -38.06
CA TRP A 195 31.73 -10.94 -39.04
C TRP A 195 30.45 -10.50 -38.36
N GLU A 196 29.49 -10.02 -39.12
CA GLU A 196 28.14 -9.76 -38.64
C GLU A 196 27.46 -11.09 -38.27
N ALA A 197 27.41 -11.39 -36.97
CA ALA A 197 26.89 -12.63 -36.45
C ALA A 197 25.55 -12.41 -35.72
N GLU A 198 24.69 -13.40 -35.77
CA GLU A 198 23.48 -13.41 -34.91
C GLU A 198 23.85 -13.32 -33.42
N LYS A 199 22.93 -12.78 -32.60
CA LYS A 199 23.18 -12.51 -31.17
C LYS A 199 23.79 -13.73 -30.42
N LYS A 200 23.38 -14.95 -30.78
CA LYS A 200 23.88 -16.19 -30.16
C LYS A 200 25.32 -16.56 -30.56
N GLU A 201 25.78 -16.14 -31.72
CA GLU A 201 27.08 -16.47 -32.26
C GLU A 201 28.10 -15.34 -32.13
N ARG A 202 27.63 -14.14 -31.76
CA ARG A 202 28.45 -12.94 -31.65
C ARG A 202 29.63 -13.10 -30.70
N TYR A 203 29.41 -13.79 -29.58
CA TYR A 203 30.44 -14.05 -28.55
C TYR A 203 30.62 -15.54 -28.28
N LEU A 204 31.86 -15.95 -28.12
CA LEU A 204 32.23 -17.30 -27.69
C LEU A 204 32.97 -17.21 -26.36
N LYS A 205 32.50 -17.98 -25.36
CA LYS A 205 33.10 -18.07 -24.02
C LYS A 205 33.49 -19.51 -23.73
N PRO A 206 34.49 -19.79 -22.87
CA PRO A 206 34.81 -21.16 -22.48
C PRO A 206 33.65 -21.81 -21.74
N LYS A 207 33.47 -23.13 -21.89
CA LYS A 207 32.42 -23.86 -21.21
C LYS A 207 32.69 -23.99 -19.72
N GLY A 208 31.74 -23.64 -18.89
CA GLY A 208 31.73 -23.95 -17.45
C GLY A 208 32.46 -22.95 -16.56
N HIS A 209 33.30 -22.08 -17.08
CA HIS A 209 34.03 -21.07 -16.29
C HIS A 209 33.94 -19.69 -16.97
N PHE A 210 33.50 -18.70 -16.23
CA PHE A 210 33.45 -17.31 -16.68
C PHE A 210 33.84 -16.40 -15.53
N GLU A 211 34.91 -15.62 -15.74
CA GLU A 211 35.33 -14.56 -14.82
C GLU A 211 34.96 -13.20 -15.41
N LEU A 212 34.64 -12.26 -14.51
CA LEU A 212 34.40 -10.86 -14.89
C LEU A 212 35.71 -10.20 -15.29
N PHE A 213 35.67 -9.40 -16.34
CA PHE A 213 36.85 -8.71 -16.84
C PHE A 213 37.42 -7.77 -15.76
N ASN A 214 38.71 -7.93 -15.47
CA ASN A 214 39.52 -7.11 -14.56
C ASN A 214 39.00 -7.04 -13.11
N LEU A 215 38.20 -7.99 -12.65
CA LEU A 215 37.61 -8.00 -11.31
C LEU A 215 38.65 -7.88 -10.19
N LYS A 216 39.81 -8.50 -10.39
CA LYS A 216 40.94 -8.50 -9.41
C LYS A 216 41.56 -7.11 -9.21
N ALA A 217 41.28 -6.14 -10.08
CA ALA A 217 41.75 -4.78 -9.92
C ALA A 217 41.13 -4.07 -8.71
N ILE A 218 39.89 -4.41 -8.30
CA ILE A 218 39.16 -3.71 -7.23
C ILE A 218 39.93 -3.64 -5.91
N PRO A 219 40.38 -4.74 -5.30
CA PRO A 219 41.12 -4.69 -4.02
C PRO A 219 42.54 -4.11 -4.15
N LEU A 220 43.09 -4.04 -5.36
CA LEU A 220 44.43 -3.55 -5.64
C LEU A 220 44.45 -2.09 -6.07
N ALA A 221 43.30 -1.52 -6.46
CA ALA A 221 43.22 -0.18 -6.97
C ALA A 221 43.61 0.89 -5.93
N GLU A 222 44.38 1.88 -6.39
CA GLU A 222 44.80 3.06 -5.61
C GLU A 222 44.01 4.32 -6.06
N GLN A 223 42.91 4.14 -6.80
CA GLN A 223 42.00 5.16 -7.29
C GLN A 223 40.61 4.56 -7.49
N PRO A 224 39.55 5.39 -7.66
CA PRO A 224 38.19 4.92 -7.95
C PRO A 224 38.14 3.99 -9.16
N VAL A 225 37.30 2.94 -9.06
CA VAL A 225 37.13 1.93 -10.12
C VAL A 225 35.80 2.12 -10.82
N PHE A 226 35.84 2.23 -12.13
CA PHE A 226 34.64 2.30 -12.96
C PHE A 226 34.03 0.90 -13.11
N ILE A 227 32.71 0.85 -13.03
CA ILE A 227 31.92 -0.35 -13.27
C ILE A 227 31.08 -0.14 -14.51
N VAL A 228 31.26 -0.99 -15.52
CA VAL A 228 30.61 -0.90 -16.82
C VAL A 228 30.00 -2.24 -17.24
N GLU A 229 29.19 -2.24 -18.31
CA GLU A 229 28.55 -3.47 -18.79
C GLU A 229 29.49 -4.35 -19.58
N GLY A 230 30.19 -3.78 -20.54
CA GLY A 230 30.99 -4.49 -21.55
C GLY A 230 32.50 -4.41 -21.36
N GLU A 231 33.21 -5.43 -21.84
CA GLU A 231 34.68 -5.46 -21.79
C GLU A 231 35.29 -4.33 -22.67
N PHE A 232 34.60 -3.91 -23.76
CA PHE A 232 35.06 -2.81 -24.60
C PHE A 232 34.96 -1.47 -23.91
N ASP A 233 33.90 -1.28 -23.10
CA ASP A 233 33.72 -0.07 -22.31
C ASP A 233 34.79 0.03 -21.23
N ALA A 234 35.06 -1.09 -20.54
CA ALA A 234 36.15 -1.15 -19.58
C ALA A 234 37.49 -0.84 -20.22
N LEU A 235 37.80 -1.41 -21.37
CA LEU A 235 39.05 -1.13 -22.13
C LEU A 235 39.15 0.33 -22.56
N SER A 236 38.01 0.96 -22.92
CA SER A 236 37.95 2.36 -23.31
C SER A 236 38.31 3.30 -22.16
N ILE A 237 37.77 3.01 -20.97
CA ILE A 237 38.11 3.74 -19.74
C ILE A 237 39.56 3.55 -19.35
N ILE A 238 40.08 2.32 -19.48
CA ILE A 238 41.48 2.00 -19.22
C ILE A 238 42.39 2.78 -20.20
N GLU A 239 42.03 2.82 -21.46
CA GLU A 239 42.75 3.64 -22.49
C GLU A 239 42.75 5.12 -22.13
N ALA A 240 41.70 5.62 -21.45
CA ALA A 240 41.61 6.99 -20.97
C ALA A 240 42.34 7.23 -19.63
N GLY A 241 43.02 6.21 -19.05
CA GLY A 241 43.79 6.30 -17.80
C GLY A 241 42.96 6.03 -16.53
N GLY A 242 41.77 5.44 -16.65
CA GLY A 242 40.97 4.93 -15.53
C GLY A 242 41.29 3.48 -15.23
N ILE A 243 40.70 2.95 -14.14
CA ILE A 243 40.61 1.52 -13.84
C ILE A 243 39.15 1.12 -14.01
N ALA A 244 38.87 0.04 -14.76
CA ALA A 244 37.50 -0.37 -14.99
C ALA A 244 37.33 -1.89 -14.89
N VAL A 245 36.13 -2.30 -14.49
CA VAL A 245 35.65 -3.67 -14.39
C VAL A 245 34.38 -3.82 -15.22
N ALA A 246 34.30 -4.86 -16.05
CA ALA A 246 33.10 -5.15 -16.82
C ALA A 246 32.27 -6.28 -16.18
N LEU A 247 30.98 -6.04 -16.05
CA LEU A 247 30.03 -6.99 -15.44
C LEU A 247 29.59 -8.09 -16.42
N GLY A 248 29.75 -7.87 -17.73
CA GLY A 248 29.25 -8.77 -18.77
C GLY A 248 27.73 -8.86 -18.88
N SER A 249 27.00 -8.32 -17.92
CA SER A 249 25.59 -7.99 -17.92
C SER A 249 25.28 -7.15 -16.68
N SER A 250 24.33 -6.24 -16.78
CA SER A 250 23.93 -5.30 -15.70
C SER A 250 23.34 -5.96 -14.45
N SER A 251 23.11 -7.28 -14.44
CA SER A 251 22.51 -8.02 -13.31
C SER A 251 23.42 -9.09 -12.72
N ASN A 252 24.73 -8.85 -12.67
CA ASN A 252 25.69 -9.87 -12.26
C ASN A 252 25.82 -9.99 -10.73
N LEU A 253 25.12 -10.97 -10.13
CA LEU A 253 25.19 -11.29 -8.69
C LEU A 253 26.61 -11.70 -8.22
N ARG A 254 27.47 -12.24 -9.11
CA ARG A 254 28.84 -12.64 -8.77
C ARG A 254 29.70 -11.45 -8.38
N PHE A 255 29.44 -10.28 -8.96
CA PHE A 255 30.12 -9.04 -8.60
C PHE A 255 29.85 -8.65 -7.15
N ILE A 256 28.60 -8.68 -6.73
CA ILE A 256 28.19 -8.39 -5.35
C ILE A 256 28.78 -9.41 -4.36
N GLU A 257 28.78 -10.70 -4.71
CA GLU A 257 29.42 -11.75 -3.88
C GLU A 257 30.92 -11.52 -3.74
N PHE A 258 31.60 -11.12 -4.83
CA PHE A 258 33.00 -10.78 -4.79
C PHE A 258 33.29 -9.61 -3.85
N LEU A 259 32.49 -8.53 -3.93
CA LEU A 259 32.66 -7.34 -3.10
C LEU A 259 32.48 -7.62 -1.61
N LYS A 260 31.58 -8.54 -1.21
CA LYS A 260 31.43 -8.95 0.21
C LYS A 260 32.73 -9.49 0.84
N SER A 261 33.60 -10.07 0.04
CA SER A 261 34.89 -10.61 0.48
C SER A 261 36.06 -9.71 0.12
N ASN A 262 35.89 -8.75 -0.77
CA ASN A 262 36.95 -7.90 -1.31
C ASN A 262 36.43 -6.45 -1.42
N MET A 263 36.26 -5.82 -0.26
CA MET A 263 35.75 -4.43 -0.21
C MET A 263 36.73 -3.49 -0.94
N PRO A 264 36.19 -2.59 -1.80
CA PRO A 264 37.00 -1.60 -2.48
C PRO A 264 37.59 -0.60 -1.49
N LYS A 265 38.84 -0.14 -1.73
CA LYS A 265 39.46 0.93 -0.94
C LYS A 265 38.98 2.31 -1.29
N TYR A 266 38.49 2.49 -2.51
CA TYR A 266 37.97 3.73 -3.05
C TYR A 266 36.53 3.52 -3.53
N PRO A 267 35.71 4.59 -3.57
CA PRO A 267 34.35 4.50 -4.10
C PRO A 267 34.34 3.98 -5.54
N LEU A 268 33.27 3.27 -5.87
CA LEU A 268 33.04 2.82 -7.25
C LEU A 268 32.37 3.92 -8.06
N ILE A 269 32.65 3.97 -9.35
CA ILE A 269 31.97 4.86 -10.31
C ILE A 269 31.14 3.98 -11.24
N LEU A 270 29.82 4.07 -11.14
CA LEU A 270 28.91 3.37 -12.03
C LEU A 270 28.79 4.16 -13.33
N ALA A 271 29.09 3.52 -14.45
CA ALA A 271 29.09 4.13 -15.75
C ALA A 271 28.57 3.12 -16.81
N LEU A 272 27.30 2.68 -16.62
CA LEU A 272 26.65 1.70 -17.46
C LEU A 272 26.18 2.33 -18.78
N ASP A 273 25.69 1.50 -19.70
CA ASP A 273 25.24 1.96 -21.03
C ASP A 273 24.10 2.98 -20.93
N ASN A 274 24.11 3.99 -21.81
CA ASN A 274 23.09 5.04 -21.85
C ASN A 274 21.83 4.61 -22.63
N ASP A 275 21.31 3.42 -22.30
CA ASP A 275 20.02 2.92 -22.82
C ASP A 275 19.08 2.53 -21.67
N GLU A 276 17.84 2.12 -21.99
CA GLU A 276 16.84 1.76 -20.98
C GLU A 276 17.27 0.57 -20.12
N ALA A 277 17.98 -0.40 -20.72
CA ALA A 277 18.46 -1.59 -20.02
C ALA A 277 19.62 -1.25 -19.07
N GLY A 278 20.55 -0.39 -19.51
CA GLY A 278 21.66 0.11 -18.71
C GLY A 278 21.18 0.87 -17.48
N ARG A 279 20.26 1.83 -17.65
CA ARG A 279 19.66 2.58 -16.53
C ARG A 279 18.92 1.68 -15.54
N ALA A 280 18.16 0.67 -16.02
CA ALA A 280 17.51 -0.29 -15.15
C ALA A 280 18.50 -1.20 -14.41
N GLY A 281 19.61 -1.52 -15.07
CA GLY A 281 20.71 -2.29 -14.48
C GLY A 281 21.46 -1.51 -13.41
N GLU A 282 21.74 -0.24 -13.67
CA GLU A 282 22.40 0.69 -12.75
C GLU A 282 21.58 0.87 -11.46
N ALA A 283 20.26 1.10 -11.58
CA ALA A 283 19.38 1.22 -10.42
C ALA A 283 19.39 -0.03 -9.53
N LYS A 284 19.38 -1.24 -10.12
CA LYS A 284 19.48 -2.49 -9.35
C LYS A 284 20.84 -2.64 -8.69
N LEU A 285 21.92 -2.30 -9.40
CA LEU A 285 23.27 -2.39 -8.87
C LEU A 285 23.46 -1.41 -7.72
N SER A 286 22.96 -0.17 -7.84
CA SER A 286 22.96 0.86 -6.80
C SER A 286 22.23 0.38 -5.53
N GLU A 287 21.08 -0.27 -5.67
CA GLU A 287 20.36 -0.86 -4.54
C GLU A 287 21.17 -1.94 -3.83
N GLU A 288 21.80 -2.87 -4.57
CA GLU A 288 22.61 -3.94 -4.00
C GLU A 288 23.89 -3.43 -3.35
N LEU A 289 24.57 -2.44 -3.95
CA LEU A 289 25.76 -1.81 -3.36
C LEU A 289 25.42 -1.08 -2.06
N THR A 290 24.28 -0.39 -2.01
CA THR A 290 23.78 0.26 -0.80
C THR A 290 23.54 -0.75 0.32
N LYS A 291 22.95 -1.93 0.02
CA LYS A 291 22.70 -2.99 1.00
C LYS A 291 24.00 -3.53 1.64
N ILE A 292 25.08 -3.57 0.87
CA ILE A 292 26.39 -4.05 1.36
C ILE A 292 27.32 -2.91 1.81
N GLN A 293 26.80 -1.66 1.87
CA GLN A 293 27.51 -0.46 2.35
C GLN A 293 28.80 -0.13 1.56
N VAL A 294 28.80 -0.38 0.24
CA VAL A 294 29.88 0.06 -0.65
C VAL A 294 29.55 1.47 -1.15
N GLU A 295 30.49 2.40 -0.98
CA GLU A 295 30.34 3.76 -1.48
C GLU A 295 30.49 3.79 -3.01
N PHE A 296 29.57 4.50 -3.68
CA PHE A 296 29.59 4.66 -5.13
C PHE A 296 28.96 5.98 -5.57
N VAL A 297 29.33 6.40 -6.77
CA VAL A 297 28.69 7.49 -7.50
C VAL A 297 28.26 7.01 -8.89
N GLU A 298 27.23 7.63 -9.45
CA GLU A 298 26.79 7.42 -10.82
C GLU A 298 27.40 8.53 -11.69
N SER A 299 27.92 8.17 -12.86
CA SER A 299 28.54 9.13 -13.76
C SER A 299 28.34 8.73 -15.22
N ASP A 300 27.61 9.57 -15.97
CA ASP A 300 27.50 9.41 -17.42
C ASP A 300 28.78 9.91 -18.09
N ILE A 301 29.53 8.97 -18.67
CA ILE A 301 30.75 9.23 -19.42
C ILE A 301 30.57 9.01 -20.92
N THR A 302 29.36 8.72 -21.37
CA THR A 302 29.08 8.33 -22.76
C THR A 302 29.03 9.51 -23.74
N LEU A 303 28.99 10.74 -23.25
CA LEU A 303 28.90 11.96 -24.07
C LEU A 303 27.67 11.98 -25.01
N GLY A 304 26.62 11.27 -24.65
CA GLY A 304 25.42 11.09 -25.47
C GLY A 304 25.53 10.01 -26.55
N PHE A 305 26.67 9.31 -26.66
CA PHE A 305 26.79 8.06 -27.40
C PHE A 305 26.13 6.92 -26.62
N LYS A 306 26.00 5.77 -27.25
CA LYS A 306 25.35 4.61 -26.65
C LYS A 306 26.18 4.04 -25.48
N ASP A 307 27.48 3.88 -25.69
CA ASP A 307 28.42 3.26 -24.76
C ASP A 307 29.76 3.99 -24.73
N ALA A 308 30.60 3.63 -23.76
CA ALA A 308 31.93 4.25 -23.56
C ALA A 308 32.88 4.01 -24.73
N ASN A 309 32.76 2.89 -25.44
CA ASN A 309 33.62 2.63 -26.61
C ASN A 309 33.23 3.49 -27.79
N GLU A 310 31.94 3.70 -28.06
CA GLU A 310 31.49 4.63 -29.08
C GLU A 310 31.93 6.06 -28.77
N ALA A 311 31.86 6.49 -27.50
CA ALA A 311 32.36 7.80 -27.07
C ALA A 311 33.86 7.94 -27.29
N LEU A 312 34.70 6.97 -26.94
CA LEU A 312 36.15 6.97 -27.18
C LEU A 312 36.48 7.10 -28.66
N VAL A 313 35.73 6.41 -29.52
CA VAL A 313 35.98 6.44 -30.98
C VAL A 313 35.45 7.73 -31.61
N GLY A 314 34.31 8.25 -31.14
CA GLY A 314 33.61 9.42 -31.64
C GLY A 314 34.33 10.74 -31.28
N ASP A 315 34.64 10.92 -29.99
CA ASP A 315 35.35 12.10 -29.48
C ASP A 315 36.34 11.69 -28.36
N ARG A 316 37.52 11.26 -28.82
CA ARG A 316 38.55 10.72 -27.92
C ARG A 316 39.02 11.73 -26.87
N GLU A 317 39.23 12.97 -27.25
CA GLU A 317 39.80 13.98 -26.36
C GLU A 317 38.83 14.34 -25.24
N THR A 318 37.58 14.64 -25.60
CA THR A 318 36.52 14.92 -24.62
C THR A 318 36.23 13.70 -23.73
N PHE A 319 36.23 12.48 -24.29
CA PHE A 319 36.03 11.24 -23.50
C PHE A 319 37.12 11.06 -22.43
N ILE A 320 38.41 11.24 -22.82
CA ILE A 320 39.52 11.12 -21.85
C ILE A 320 39.35 12.15 -20.72
N GLN A 321 39.05 13.39 -21.05
CA GLN A 321 38.83 14.43 -20.03
C GLN A 321 37.64 14.10 -19.14
N THR A 322 36.58 13.57 -19.69
CA THR A 322 35.38 13.20 -18.93
C THR A 322 35.68 12.05 -17.93
N VAL A 323 36.39 11.01 -18.38
CA VAL A 323 36.80 9.91 -17.51
C VAL A 323 37.73 10.43 -16.38
N LEU A 324 38.70 11.26 -16.68
CA LEU A 324 39.60 11.83 -15.68
C LEU A 324 38.87 12.76 -14.72
N ASN A 325 37.93 13.57 -15.18
CA ASN A 325 37.09 14.41 -14.33
C ASN A 325 36.19 13.60 -13.42
N ALA A 326 35.50 12.57 -13.93
CA ALA A 326 34.67 11.68 -13.13
C ALA A 326 35.49 11.03 -12.01
N ARG A 327 36.70 10.53 -12.33
CA ARG A 327 37.63 9.95 -11.35
C ARG A 327 38.06 10.95 -10.26
N ASN A 328 38.42 12.18 -10.67
CA ASN A 328 38.97 13.17 -9.76
C ASN A 328 37.89 13.82 -8.87
N ASN A 329 36.64 13.89 -9.35
CA ASN A 329 35.54 14.55 -8.67
C ASN A 329 34.67 13.59 -7.82
N VAL A 330 35.04 12.32 -7.75
CA VAL A 330 34.23 11.31 -7.05
C VAL A 330 33.92 11.67 -5.60
N LEU A 331 34.88 12.24 -4.87
CA LEU A 331 34.68 12.66 -3.48
C LEU A 331 33.70 13.83 -3.35
N ALA A 332 33.77 14.80 -4.28
CA ALA A 332 32.83 15.92 -4.31
C ALA A 332 31.41 15.45 -4.65
N LEU A 333 31.27 14.49 -5.56
CA LEU A 333 29.98 13.89 -5.91
C LEU A 333 29.38 13.10 -4.77
N LEU A 334 30.20 12.37 -4.00
CA LEU A 334 29.76 11.68 -2.79
C LEU A 334 29.27 12.65 -1.72
N GLU A 335 29.99 13.75 -1.50
CA GLU A 335 29.58 14.74 -0.53
C GLU A 335 28.26 15.43 -0.94
N GLU A 336 28.10 15.75 -2.22
CA GLU A 336 26.81 16.26 -2.75
C GLU A 336 25.66 15.26 -2.55
N LYS A 337 25.90 13.96 -2.77
CA LYS A 337 24.92 12.91 -2.54
C LYS A 337 24.54 12.84 -1.06
N ARG A 338 25.52 12.87 -0.14
CA ARG A 338 25.30 12.90 1.31
C ARG A 338 24.47 14.10 1.73
N GLN A 339 24.80 15.30 1.24
CA GLN A 339 24.05 16.52 1.56
C GLN A 339 22.58 16.41 1.11
N LYS A 340 22.33 15.90 -0.09
CA LYS A 340 20.95 15.67 -0.58
C LYS A 340 20.20 14.65 0.27
N GLU A 341 20.86 13.58 0.71
CA GLU A 341 20.27 12.59 1.60
C GLU A 341 19.97 13.20 2.98
N GLU A 342 20.88 14.01 3.53
CA GLU A 342 20.68 14.72 4.78
C GLU A 342 19.52 15.73 4.70
N GLU A 343 19.48 16.54 3.66
CA GLU A 343 18.38 17.49 3.42
C GLU A 343 17.04 16.75 3.30
N ALA A 344 16.98 15.66 2.56
CA ALA A 344 15.79 14.84 2.44
C ALA A 344 15.38 14.25 3.80
N TYR A 345 16.34 13.74 4.58
CA TYR A 345 16.09 13.18 5.91
C TYR A 345 15.59 14.26 6.89
N TYR A 346 16.30 15.38 7.01
CA TYR A 346 15.89 16.47 7.88
C TYR A 346 14.63 17.17 7.39
N GLY A 347 14.33 17.13 6.08
CA GLY A 347 13.07 17.56 5.51
C GLY A 347 11.85 16.83 6.07
N THR A 348 12.02 15.62 6.60
CA THR A 348 10.97 14.87 7.30
C THR A 348 10.81 15.25 8.77
N SER A 349 11.67 16.11 9.31
CA SER A 349 11.64 16.54 10.71
C SER A 349 10.41 17.38 11.02
N ALA A 350 9.86 17.21 12.21
CA ALA A 350 8.74 18.04 12.68
C ALA A 350 9.07 19.55 12.69
N VAL A 351 10.33 19.93 12.86
CA VAL A 351 10.78 21.33 12.85
C VAL A 351 10.54 22.02 11.52
N THR A 352 10.78 21.31 10.40
CA THR A 352 10.59 21.87 9.04
C THR A 352 9.12 22.21 8.75
N GLY A 353 8.19 21.46 9.33
CA GLY A 353 6.74 21.69 9.22
C GLY A 353 6.19 22.78 10.16
N LEU A 354 6.96 23.25 11.15
CA LEU A 354 6.42 24.17 12.16
C LEU A 354 5.99 25.53 11.60
N THR A 355 6.73 26.07 10.65
CA THR A 355 6.38 27.35 10.01
C THR A 355 5.06 27.23 9.25
N GLU A 356 4.93 26.19 8.43
CA GLU A 356 3.71 25.89 7.70
C GLU A 356 2.53 25.63 8.65
N PHE A 357 2.77 24.87 9.73
CA PHE A 357 1.78 24.62 10.76
C PHE A 357 1.28 25.90 11.44
N ILE A 358 2.18 26.83 11.78
CA ILE A 358 1.80 28.12 12.37
C ILE A 358 0.99 28.97 11.39
N GLU A 359 1.38 29.00 10.12
CA GLU A 359 0.60 29.67 9.08
C GLU A 359 -0.76 29.03 8.86
N ASP A 360 -0.82 27.70 8.92
CA ASP A 360 -2.06 26.94 8.84
C ASP A 360 -2.99 27.25 10.02
N ILE A 361 -2.47 27.32 11.24
CA ILE A 361 -3.27 27.74 12.41
C ILE A 361 -3.86 29.13 12.18
N LYS A 362 -3.04 30.09 11.70
CA LYS A 362 -3.51 31.44 11.41
C LYS A 362 -4.59 31.45 10.32
N ARG A 363 -4.44 30.64 9.28
CA ARG A 363 -5.44 30.47 8.20
C ARG A 363 -6.69 29.77 8.69
N ARG A 364 -6.54 28.77 9.59
CA ARG A 364 -7.66 27.96 10.12
C ARG A 364 -8.43 28.65 11.24
N HIS A 365 -7.91 29.74 11.82
CA HIS A 365 -8.63 30.51 12.84
C HIS A 365 -10.01 31.03 12.35
N ASN A 366 -10.22 31.07 11.01
CA ASN A 366 -11.48 31.42 10.35
C ASN A 366 -12.01 30.29 9.45
N LYS A 367 -11.58 29.02 9.61
CA LYS A 367 -12.10 27.92 8.79
C LYS A 367 -13.45 27.50 9.35
N ASP A 368 -14.49 27.88 8.65
CA ASP A 368 -15.86 27.45 8.91
C ASP A 368 -15.95 25.94 8.72
N CYS A 369 -16.22 25.20 9.80
CA CYS A 369 -16.66 23.82 9.71
C CYS A 369 -18.04 23.78 9.04
N VAL A 370 -18.39 22.67 8.42
CA VAL A 370 -19.70 22.47 7.82
C VAL A 370 -20.68 22.05 8.91
N SER A 371 -21.54 22.96 9.35
CA SER A 371 -22.58 22.66 10.34
C SER A 371 -23.54 21.58 9.80
N THR A 372 -23.92 20.65 10.65
CA THR A 372 -24.93 19.62 10.34
C THR A 372 -26.35 20.19 10.37
N GLY A 373 -26.53 21.37 10.97
CA GLY A 373 -27.83 21.98 11.24
C GLY A 373 -28.56 21.39 12.45
N PHE A 374 -27.91 20.50 13.19
CA PHE A 374 -28.37 19.96 14.46
C PHE A 374 -27.42 20.47 15.57
N GLN A 375 -27.79 21.52 16.28
CA GLN A 375 -26.93 22.22 17.24
C GLN A 375 -26.28 21.25 18.24
N ASN A 376 -27.05 20.34 18.82
CA ASN A 376 -26.53 19.37 19.80
C ASN A 376 -25.47 18.44 19.20
N LEU A 377 -25.55 18.14 17.89
CA LEU A 377 -24.54 17.34 17.19
C LEU A 377 -23.32 18.20 16.89
N ASP A 378 -23.53 19.42 16.44
CA ASP A 378 -22.46 20.37 16.16
C ASP A 378 -21.65 20.66 17.42
N ASP A 379 -22.29 20.78 18.60
CA ASP A 379 -21.63 20.95 19.90
C ASP A 379 -20.72 19.74 20.28
N ILE A 380 -21.05 18.53 19.85
CA ILE A 380 -20.23 17.34 20.06
C ILE A 380 -19.09 17.28 19.05
N LEU A 381 -19.32 17.78 17.83
CA LEU A 381 -18.36 17.81 16.73
C LEU A 381 -17.50 19.09 16.71
N ASP A 382 -17.56 19.90 17.77
CA ASP A 382 -16.82 21.16 17.89
C ASP A 382 -17.12 22.17 16.76
N GLY A 383 -18.42 22.26 16.39
CA GLY A 383 -18.96 23.17 15.39
C GLY A 383 -19.51 22.52 14.13
N GLY A 384 -19.19 21.26 13.86
CA GLY A 384 -19.67 20.55 12.67
C GLY A 384 -18.63 19.62 12.02
N PHE A 385 -18.75 19.43 10.71
CA PHE A 385 -17.85 18.58 9.94
C PHE A 385 -16.60 19.36 9.49
N TYR A 386 -15.44 18.91 9.93
CA TYR A 386 -14.13 19.30 9.41
C TYR A 386 -13.68 18.31 8.32
N PRO A 387 -12.64 18.62 7.53
CA PRO A 387 -12.05 17.65 6.61
C PRO A 387 -11.72 16.34 7.32
N GLY A 388 -12.37 15.26 6.92
CA GLY A 388 -12.34 13.97 7.60
C GLY A 388 -13.36 13.00 7.04
N LEU A 389 -13.28 11.74 7.47
CA LEU A 389 -14.22 10.70 7.11
C LEU A 389 -15.19 10.43 8.28
N TYR A 390 -16.44 10.76 8.07
CA TYR A 390 -17.56 10.56 8.98
C TYR A 390 -18.43 9.42 8.46
N ILE A 391 -18.73 8.44 9.31
CA ILE A 391 -19.55 7.30 8.90
C ILE A 391 -20.75 7.18 9.85
N ILE A 392 -21.95 7.06 9.27
CA ILE A 392 -23.18 6.79 10.02
C ILE A 392 -23.73 5.43 9.68
N GLY A 393 -24.04 4.63 10.72
CA GLY A 393 -24.69 3.35 10.58
C GLY A 393 -26.03 3.31 11.32
N ALA A 394 -26.92 2.46 10.83
CA ALA A 394 -28.17 2.11 11.52
C ALA A 394 -28.75 0.82 10.94
N ILE A 395 -29.72 0.23 11.64
CA ILE A 395 -30.58 -0.80 11.06
C ILE A 395 -31.40 -0.21 9.90
N SER A 396 -31.95 -1.08 9.05
CA SER A 396 -32.82 -0.64 7.94
C SER A 396 -34.00 0.18 8.46
N SER A 397 -34.46 1.14 7.67
CA SER A 397 -35.64 1.99 7.92
C SER A 397 -35.55 2.99 9.08
N LEU A 398 -34.42 3.12 9.79
CA LEU A 398 -34.20 4.19 10.78
C LEU A 398 -33.81 5.55 10.18
N GLY A 399 -33.96 5.75 8.89
CA GLY A 399 -33.81 7.06 8.26
C GLY A 399 -32.38 7.50 7.99
N LYS A 400 -31.38 6.59 7.79
CA LYS A 400 -29.99 6.96 7.44
C LYS A 400 -29.90 7.94 6.28
N THR A 401 -30.44 7.55 5.13
CA THR A 401 -30.53 8.39 3.92
C THR A 401 -31.23 9.71 4.20
N THR A 402 -32.33 9.66 4.94
CA THR A 402 -33.10 10.86 5.31
C THR A 402 -32.30 11.81 6.19
N PHE A 403 -31.56 11.29 7.17
CA PHE A 403 -30.66 12.09 8.02
C PHE A 403 -29.56 12.74 7.20
N ALA A 404 -28.85 11.97 6.37
CA ALA A 404 -27.79 12.51 5.53
C ALA A 404 -28.30 13.55 4.53
N LEU A 405 -29.48 13.31 3.93
CA LEU A 405 -30.11 14.29 3.03
C LEU A 405 -30.55 15.56 3.77
N GLN A 406 -31.01 15.45 5.02
CA GLN A 406 -31.34 16.64 5.82
C GLN A 406 -30.11 17.44 6.19
N VAL A 407 -28.99 16.78 6.49
CA VAL A 407 -27.68 17.43 6.67
C VAL A 407 -27.27 18.13 5.36
N ALA A 408 -27.46 17.50 4.20
CA ALA A 408 -27.18 18.13 2.91
C ALA A 408 -27.96 19.41 2.70
N ASP A 409 -29.28 19.36 2.97
CA ASP A 409 -30.17 20.54 2.85
C ASP A 409 -29.78 21.64 3.83
N ASN A 410 -29.44 21.27 5.07
CA ASN A 410 -29.02 22.25 6.08
C ASN A 410 -27.70 22.93 5.69
N ALA A 411 -26.71 22.16 5.25
CA ALA A 411 -25.43 22.69 4.76
C ALA A 411 -25.64 23.60 3.53
N ALA A 412 -26.48 23.21 2.59
CA ALA A 412 -26.80 24.01 1.41
C ALA A 412 -27.50 25.34 1.76
N LYS A 413 -28.41 25.34 2.73
CA LYS A 413 -29.06 26.55 3.27
C LYS A 413 -28.04 27.52 3.88
N MET A 414 -26.96 27.00 4.47
CA MET A 414 -25.88 27.80 5.05
C MET A 414 -24.82 28.23 4.00
N GLY A 415 -25.06 27.95 2.71
CA GLY A 415 -24.20 28.39 1.63
C GLY A 415 -23.10 27.41 1.24
N GLN A 416 -23.08 26.21 1.83
CA GLN A 416 -22.11 25.15 1.52
C GLN A 416 -22.53 24.38 0.25
N ASP A 417 -21.60 24.11 -0.66
CA ASP A 417 -21.85 23.21 -1.78
C ASP A 417 -21.81 21.75 -1.29
N VAL A 418 -22.73 20.92 -1.79
CA VAL A 418 -22.86 19.51 -1.37
C VAL A 418 -22.87 18.60 -2.59
N LEU A 419 -21.98 17.60 -2.62
CA LEU A 419 -22.01 16.52 -3.61
C LEU A 419 -22.68 15.30 -2.98
N VAL A 420 -23.79 14.85 -3.55
CA VAL A 420 -24.54 13.69 -3.08
C VAL A 420 -24.38 12.54 -4.07
N PHE A 421 -23.65 11.51 -3.69
CA PHE A 421 -23.54 10.26 -4.44
C PHE A 421 -24.61 9.29 -3.91
N SER A 422 -25.70 9.15 -4.65
CA SER A 422 -26.78 8.20 -4.32
C SER A 422 -26.67 6.98 -5.21
N LEU A 423 -26.41 5.84 -4.59
CA LEU A 423 -26.22 4.56 -5.26
C LEU A 423 -27.48 3.67 -5.18
N GLU A 424 -28.50 4.12 -4.45
CA GLU A 424 -29.77 3.39 -4.23
C GLU A 424 -30.97 4.15 -4.78
N MET A 425 -31.03 5.47 -4.58
CA MET A 425 -32.23 6.27 -4.84
C MET A 425 -32.06 7.23 -6.03
N GLY A 426 -33.13 7.42 -6.79
CA GLY A 426 -33.18 8.36 -7.91
C GLY A 426 -33.21 9.82 -7.46
N LYS A 427 -32.76 10.75 -8.34
CA LYS A 427 -32.71 12.19 -8.08
C LYS A 427 -34.07 12.76 -7.70
N GLN A 428 -35.14 12.38 -8.41
CA GLN A 428 -36.51 12.89 -8.15
C GLN A 428 -37.03 12.45 -6.78
N GLU A 429 -36.66 11.23 -6.34
CA GLU A 429 -37.04 10.72 -5.03
C GLU A 429 -36.36 11.49 -3.90
N LEU A 430 -35.09 11.81 -4.06
CA LEU A 430 -34.33 12.62 -3.09
C LEU A 430 -34.92 14.04 -3.00
N ILE A 431 -35.21 14.65 -4.13
CA ILE A 431 -35.89 15.97 -4.17
C ILE A 431 -37.27 15.91 -3.48
N ALA A 432 -38.05 14.87 -3.75
CA ALA A 432 -39.37 14.69 -3.14
C ALA A 432 -39.27 14.51 -1.61
N LYS A 433 -38.21 13.81 -1.11
CA LYS A 433 -37.95 13.72 0.35
C LYS A 433 -37.68 15.10 0.97
N SER A 434 -36.87 15.95 0.32
CA SER A 434 -36.58 17.30 0.80
C SER A 434 -37.84 18.20 0.78
N ILE A 435 -38.65 18.14 -0.27
CA ILE A 435 -39.91 18.89 -0.36
C ILE A 435 -40.91 18.37 0.68
N SER A 436 -41.04 17.06 0.88
CA SER A 436 -41.88 16.46 1.92
C SER A 436 -41.50 16.98 3.31
N ARG A 437 -40.20 17.06 3.62
CA ARG A 437 -39.70 17.66 4.88
C ARG A 437 -40.08 19.12 5.02
N LEU A 438 -39.88 19.91 3.97
CA LEU A 438 -40.24 21.32 3.98
C LEU A 438 -41.73 21.55 4.18
N SER A 439 -42.59 20.73 3.55
CA SER A 439 -44.04 20.83 3.74
C SER A 439 -44.45 20.59 5.19
N PHE A 440 -43.87 19.55 5.81
CA PHE A 440 -44.12 19.25 7.22
C PHE A 440 -43.64 20.37 8.14
N GLN A 441 -42.42 20.88 7.95
CA GLN A 441 -41.86 21.96 8.75
C GLN A 441 -42.67 23.25 8.65
N LYS A 442 -43.13 23.61 7.43
CA LYS A 442 -43.98 24.80 7.23
C LYS A 442 -45.34 24.64 7.91
N CYS A 443 -46.01 23.49 7.79
CA CYS A 443 -47.29 23.27 8.48
C CYS A 443 -47.14 23.44 9.99
N ARG A 444 -46.09 22.93 10.58
CA ARG A 444 -45.83 23.07 12.03
C ARG A 444 -45.56 24.51 12.48
N THR A 445 -44.98 25.33 11.62
CA THR A 445 -44.77 26.77 11.93
C THR A 445 -46.03 27.58 11.80
N TRP A 446 -47.03 27.13 11.01
CA TRP A 446 -48.27 27.85 10.76
C TRP A 446 -49.45 27.46 11.68
N GLY A 447 -49.25 26.63 12.68
CA GLY A 447 -50.30 26.32 13.67
C GLY A 447 -50.49 24.85 14.02
N ASN A 448 -49.52 24.00 13.70
CA ASN A 448 -49.48 22.55 13.96
C ASN A 448 -50.53 21.72 13.18
N GLU A 449 -51.27 22.28 12.25
CA GLU A 449 -52.14 21.51 11.36
C GLU A 449 -51.30 20.86 10.24
N LEU A 450 -51.56 19.57 9.97
CA LEU A 450 -50.83 18.79 8.96
C LEU A 450 -51.57 18.69 7.62
N ASP A 451 -52.61 19.49 7.41
CA ASP A 451 -53.52 19.39 6.27
C ASP A 451 -52.84 19.49 4.91
N PHE A 452 -51.78 20.27 4.83
CA PHE A 452 -50.97 20.44 3.63
C PHE A 452 -49.60 19.71 3.66
N ALA A 453 -49.29 19.04 4.76
CA ALA A 453 -48.07 18.23 4.83
C ALA A 453 -48.19 17.03 3.87
N THR A 454 -47.21 16.87 2.99
CA THR A 454 -47.27 15.82 1.96
C THR A 454 -46.12 14.83 2.09
N THR A 455 -46.44 13.56 1.82
CA THR A 455 -45.45 12.49 1.84
C THR A 455 -44.69 12.41 0.52
N THR A 456 -43.49 11.84 0.53
CA THR A 456 -42.71 11.55 -0.69
C THR A 456 -43.54 10.78 -1.72
N ARG A 457 -44.31 9.79 -1.28
CA ARG A 457 -45.16 8.98 -2.17
C ARG A 457 -46.25 9.81 -2.84
N ASN A 458 -46.89 10.71 -2.09
CA ASN A 458 -47.92 11.58 -2.64
C ASN A 458 -47.36 12.59 -3.66
N LEU A 459 -46.16 13.11 -3.41
CA LEU A 459 -45.44 13.96 -4.36
C LEU A 459 -45.13 13.22 -5.66
N LEU A 460 -44.56 12.03 -5.58
CA LEU A 460 -44.17 11.24 -6.76
C LEU A 460 -45.39 10.77 -7.58
N ASN A 461 -46.54 10.55 -6.93
CA ASN A 461 -47.78 10.08 -7.59
C ASN A 461 -48.73 11.23 -7.97
N GLY A 462 -48.35 12.50 -7.78
CA GLY A 462 -49.18 13.66 -8.10
C GLY A 462 -50.41 13.84 -7.20
N LYS A 463 -50.56 13.07 -6.11
CA LYS A 463 -51.71 13.15 -5.20
C LYS A 463 -51.72 14.40 -4.31
N SER A 464 -50.62 15.15 -4.31
CA SER A 464 -50.49 16.41 -3.54
C SER A 464 -51.15 17.61 -4.25
N LEU A 465 -51.69 17.44 -5.45
CA LEU A 465 -52.25 18.51 -6.29
C LEU A 465 -53.78 18.43 -6.33
N THR A 466 -54.45 18.30 -5.17
CA THR A 466 -55.90 18.05 -5.10
C THR A 466 -56.72 19.30 -4.86
N SER A 467 -56.17 20.35 -4.26
CA SER A 467 -56.84 21.66 -4.06
C SER A 467 -55.95 22.81 -4.51
N LYS A 468 -56.52 23.96 -4.79
CA LYS A 468 -55.77 25.15 -5.19
C LYS A 468 -54.84 25.61 -4.07
N GLU A 469 -55.35 25.63 -2.82
CA GLU A 469 -54.58 26.00 -1.64
C GLU A 469 -53.41 25.03 -1.43
N GLY A 470 -53.60 23.72 -1.63
CA GLY A 470 -52.56 22.70 -1.54
C GLY A 470 -51.49 22.89 -2.63
N VAL A 471 -51.91 23.26 -3.85
CA VAL A 471 -50.97 23.56 -4.95
C VAL A 471 -50.16 24.81 -4.63
N ASP A 472 -50.79 25.88 -4.15
CA ASP A 472 -50.10 27.13 -3.79
C ASP A 472 -49.12 26.90 -2.66
N PHE A 473 -49.48 26.14 -1.62
CA PHE A 473 -48.60 25.75 -0.52
C PHE A 473 -47.41 24.90 -1.02
N LEU A 474 -47.66 23.93 -1.89
CA LEU A 474 -46.61 23.12 -2.47
C LEU A 474 -45.61 23.96 -3.30
N ASN A 475 -46.14 24.92 -4.08
CA ASN A 475 -45.30 25.83 -4.85
C ASN A 475 -44.40 26.69 -3.94
N GLU A 476 -44.91 27.14 -2.79
CA GLU A 476 -44.05 27.79 -1.79
C GLU A 476 -42.97 26.89 -1.20
N CYS A 477 -43.28 25.61 -0.97
CA CYS A 477 -42.28 24.64 -0.54
C CYS A 477 -41.20 24.41 -1.61
N ILE A 478 -41.62 24.29 -2.88
CA ILE A 478 -40.72 24.17 -4.03
C ILE A 478 -39.82 25.40 -4.16
N LYS A 479 -40.41 26.60 -4.03
CA LYS A 479 -39.65 27.86 -4.04
C LYS A 479 -38.61 27.90 -2.92
N SER A 480 -39.01 27.55 -1.70
CA SER A 480 -38.07 27.46 -0.56
C SER A 480 -36.96 26.42 -0.75
N TYR A 481 -37.22 25.32 -1.47
CA TYR A 481 -36.21 24.37 -1.87
C TYR A 481 -35.25 24.96 -2.93
N ALA A 482 -35.81 25.64 -3.92
CA ALA A 482 -35.07 26.26 -5.02
C ALA A 482 -34.04 27.29 -4.53
N ASP A 483 -34.31 27.99 -3.42
CA ASP A 483 -33.41 29.00 -2.84
C ASP A 483 -32.05 28.46 -2.52
N TYR A 484 -31.92 27.16 -2.20
CA TYR A 484 -30.64 26.52 -1.86
C TYR A 484 -30.30 25.30 -2.73
N ALA A 485 -31.20 24.75 -3.51
CA ALA A 485 -31.02 23.54 -4.30
C ALA A 485 -29.89 23.66 -5.33
N GLY A 486 -29.58 24.88 -5.80
CA GLY A 486 -28.43 25.15 -6.68
C GLY A 486 -27.06 24.79 -6.10
N ARG A 487 -27.01 24.54 -4.79
CA ARG A 487 -25.79 24.10 -4.11
C ARG A 487 -25.69 22.58 -3.88
N ILE A 488 -26.72 21.82 -4.25
CA ILE A 488 -26.77 20.36 -4.10
C ILE A 488 -26.61 19.70 -5.47
N PHE A 489 -25.53 18.92 -5.62
CA PHE A 489 -25.18 18.26 -6.87
C PHE A 489 -25.37 16.76 -6.71
N TYR A 490 -26.39 16.20 -7.36
CA TYR A 490 -26.71 14.77 -7.32
C TYR A 490 -25.94 13.99 -8.38
N HIS A 491 -25.23 12.96 -7.95
CA HIS A 491 -24.57 11.95 -8.77
C HIS A 491 -25.23 10.60 -8.50
N ILE A 492 -26.07 10.19 -9.46
CA ILE A 492 -26.87 8.97 -9.35
C ILE A 492 -26.20 7.84 -10.11
N GLY A 493 -26.11 6.66 -9.52
CA GLY A 493 -25.57 5.47 -10.16
C GLY A 493 -25.88 4.22 -9.35
N ILE A 494 -26.05 3.08 -10.02
CA ILE A 494 -26.29 1.79 -9.39
C ILE A 494 -25.12 0.87 -9.76
N GLY A 495 -24.17 0.70 -8.82
CA GLY A 495 -23.02 -0.20 -9.00
C GLY A 495 -21.95 0.25 -10.01
N ASP A 496 -22.05 1.47 -10.56
CA ASP A 496 -21.15 2.03 -11.57
C ASP A 496 -20.28 3.20 -11.05
N ILE A 497 -20.48 3.61 -9.80
CA ILE A 497 -19.70 4.68 -9.15
C ILE A 497 -18.69 4.06 -8.20
N GLY A 498 -17.43 4.01 -8.66
CA GLY A 498 -16.28 3.65 -7.83
C GLY A 498 -15.63 4.87 -7.16
N VAL A 499 -14.70 4.64 -6.23
CA VAL A 499 -14.02 5.71 -5.50
C VAL A 499 -13.25 6.65 -6.42
N GLU A 500 -12.65 6.15 -7.49
CA GLU A 500 -11.93 7.00 -8.45
C GLU A 500 -12.85 7.99 -9.17
N LYS A 501 -14.08 7.56 -9.50
CA LYS A 501 -15.12 8.47 -10.06
C LYS A 501 -15.53 9.53 -9.02
N ILE A 502 -15.67 9.15 -7.75
CA ILE A 502 -15.95 10.10 -6.65
C ILE A 502 -14.83 11.14 -6.55
N LYS A 503 -13.56 10.71 -6.50
CA LYS A 503 -12.39 11.60 -6.49
C LYS A 503 -12.38 12.56 -7.68
N ALA A 504 -12.63 12.04 -8.88
CA ALA A 504 -12.66 12.86 -10.10
C ALA A 504 -13.77 13.93 -10.06
N VAL A 505 -14.94 13.61 -9.51
CA VAL A 505 -16.04 14.57 -9.34
C VAL A 505 -15.68 15.64 -8.30
N ILE A 506 -15.09 15.27 -7.17
CA ILE A 506 -14.62 16.22 -6.14
C ILE A 506 -13.61 17.20 -6.77
N ALA A 507 -12.57 16.66 -7.41
CA ALA A 507 -11.54 17.48 -8.08
C ALA A 507 -12.14 18.42 -9.14
N ARG A 508 -13.07 17.91 -9.96
CA ARG A 508 -13.78 18.71 -10.97
C ARG A 508 -14.60 19.83 -10.34
N HIS A 509 -15.34 19.53 -9.26
CA HIS A 509 -16.15 20.52 -8.56
C HIS A 509 -15.28 21.65 -8.01
N ILE A 510 -14.20 21.32 -7.30
CA ILE A 510 -13.26 22.32 -6.75
C ILE A 510 -12.64 23.16 -7.86
N ARG A 511 -12.22 22.54 -8.97
CA ARG A 511 -11.65 23.26 -10.12
C ARG A 511 -12.64 24.25 -10.77
N ILE A 512 -13.91 23.88 -10.87
CA ILE A 512 -14.94 24.72 -11.52
C ILE A 512 -15.43 25.84 -10.61
N THR A 513 -15.65 25.54 -9.33
CA THR A 513 -16.31 26.47 -8.39
C THR A 513 -15.34 27.22 -7.49
N GLY A 514 -14.10 26.73 -7.34
CA GLY A 514 -13.13 27.21 -6.33
C GLY A 514 -13.52 26.86 -4.89
N ARG A 515 -14.61 26.09 -4.66
CA ARG A 515 -15.15 25.80 -3.33
C ARG A 515 -15.03 24.32 -2.99
N LYS A 516 -14.76 24.05 -1.72
CA LYS A 516 -14.65 22.69 -1.17
C LYS A 516 -16.04 22.21 -0.73
N PRO A 517 -16.57 21.11 -1.30
CA PRO A 517 -17.90 20.63 -0.99
C PRO A 517 -17.94 19.75 0.27
N LEU A 518 -19.10 19.65 0.92
CA LEU A 518 -19.47 18.47 1.71
C LEU A 518 -19.78 17.32 0.76
N VAL A 519 -19.18 16.16 0.98
CA VAL A 519 -19.39 14.96 0.15
C VAL A 519 -20.24 13.95 0.93
N ILE A 520 -21.40 13.57 0.38
CA ILE A 520 -22.30 12.56 0.97
C ILE A 520 -22.32 11.31 0.08
N ILE A 521 -22.20 10.11 0.68
CA ILE A 521 -22.19 8.84 -0.04
C ILE A 521 -23.23 7.90 0.57
N ASP A 522 -24.21 7.51 -0.21
CA ASP A 522 -25.32 6.62 0.19
C ASP A 522 -25.39 5.39 -0.72
N TYR A 523 -24.80 4.22 -0.34
CA TYR A 523 -24.04 3.88 0.87
C TYR A 523 -22.77 3.10 0.49
N LEU A 524 -21.85 2.92 1.42
CA LEU A 524 -20.50 2.37 1.20
C LEU A 524 -20.48 1.01 0.52
N GLN A 525 -21.37 0.09 0.88
CA GLN A 525 -21.35 -1.29 0.41
C GLN A 525 -21.84 -1.47 -1.05
N ILE A 526 -22.34 -0.41 -1.70
CA ILE A 526 -22.76 -0.43 -3.12
C ILE A 526 -21.73 0.30 -4.01
N ILE A 527 -20.67 0.84 -3.45
CA ILE A 527 -19.59 1.43 -4.24
C ILE A 527 -19.03 0.36 -5.17
N ALA A 528 -18.82 0.72 -6.46
CA ALA A 528 -18.26 -0.21 -7.42
C ALA A 528 -16.93 -0.81 -6.94
N PRO A 529 -16.76 -2.13 -7.00
CA PRO A 529 -15.59 -2.80 -6.47
C PRO A 529 -14.30 -2.41 -7.22
N PHE A 530 -13.19 -2.34 -6.52
CA PHE A 530 -11.87 -2.16 -7.12
C PHE A 530 -11.38 -3.42 -7.86
N ASP A 531 -11.75 -4.58 -7.32
CA ASP A 531 -11.42 -5.87 -7.90
C ASP A 531 -12.63 -6.81 -7.79
N MET A 532 -13.12 -7.27 -8.95
CA MET A 532 -14.24 -8.20 -9.04
C MET A 532 -13.93 -9.60 -8.48
N ARG A 533 -12.66 -9.91 -8.22
CA ARG A 533 -12.22 -11.19 -7.63
C ARG A 533 -12.08 -11.12 -6.11
N ALA A 534 -12.00 -9.92 -5.56
CA ALA A 534 -11.91 -9.69 -4.13
C ALA A 534 -13.28 -9.85 -3.48
N THR A 535 -13.30 -10.15 -2.18
CA THR A 535 -14.55 -10.20 -1.41
C THR A 535 -15.15 -8.81 -1.23
N ASP A 536 -16.46 -8.73 -0.99
CA ASP A 536 -17.15 -7.47 -0.67
C ASP A 536 -16.46 -6.73 0.49
N LYS A 537 -16.01 -7.48 1.50
CA LYS A 537 -15.27 -6.93 2.63
C LYS A 537 -13.98 -6.26 2.19
N GLN A 538 -13.15 -6.92 1.38
CA GLN A 538 -11.87 -6.37 0.92
C GLN A 538 -12.08 -5.12 0.05
N ASN A 539 -13.10 -5.12 -0.80
CA ASN A 539 -13.46 -3.96 -1.62
C ASN A 539 -13.96 -2.79 -0.76
N THR A 540 -14.81 -3.06 0.24
CA THR A 540 -15.30 -2.05 1.18
C THR A 540 -14.16 -1.49 2.03
N ASP A 541 -13.28 -2.33 2.56
CA ASP A 541 -12.10 -1.91 3.33
C ASP A 541 -11.21 -0.97 2.52
N LYS A 542 -10.93 -1.32 1.26
CA LYS A 542 -10.17 -0.48 0.35
C LYS A 542 -10.89 0.83 0.03
N ALA A 543 -12.20 0.79 -0.20
CA ALA A 543 -13.00 1.98 -0.46
C ALA A 543 -12.93 2.97 0.72
N VAL A 544 -13.06 2.50 1.94
CA VAL A 544 -12.99 3.33 3.16
C VAL A 544 -11.62 4.00 3.29
N VAL A 545 -10.52 3.26 3.04
CA VAL A 545 -9.16 3.81 3.07
C VAL A 545 -8.97 4.88 2.00
N GLU A 546 -9.41 4.63 0.78
CA GLU A 546 -9.29 5.57 -0.33
C GLU A 546 -10.17 6.82 -0.16
N LEU A 547 -11.37 6.69 0.44
CA LEU A 547 -12.20 7.84 0.81
C LEU A 547 -11.55 8.69 1.89
N LYS A 548 -10.88 8.06 2.87
CA LYS A 548 -10.10 8.81 3.88
C LYS A 548 -8.93 9.57 3.24
N ARG A 549 -8.23 8.96 2.27
CA ARG A 549 -7.20 9.66 1.49
C ARG A 549 -7.80 10.84 0.73
N ALA A 550 -8.91 10.62 0.00
CA ALA A 550 -9.60 11.68 -0.73
C ALA A 550 -10.01 12.85 0.16
N SER A 551 -10.55 12.58 1.36
CA SER A 551 -10.88 13.62 2.33
C SER A 551 -9.66 14.47 2.71
N ARG A 552 -8.50 13.85 2.94
CA ARG A 552 -7.26 14.54 3.26
C ARG A 552 -6.70 15.31 2.06
N ASP A 553 -6.61 14.65 0.90
CA ASP A 553 -5.93 15.18 -0.28
C ASP A 553 -6.71 16.36 -0.90
N TYR A 554 -8.04 16.35 -0.82
CA TYR A 554 -8.89 17.46 -1.26
C TYR A 554 -9.30 18.42 -0.13
N ASP A 555 -8.94 18.12 1.12
CA ASP A 555 -9.30 18.89 2.33
C ASP A 555 -10.82 19.13 2.41
N VAL A 556 -11.61 18.06 2.28
CA VAL A 556 -13.08 18.06 2.30
C VAL A 556 -13.66 17.08 3.33
N PRO A 557 -14.80 17.39 3.98
CA PRO A 557 -15.52 16.41 4.78
C PRO A 557 -16.25 15.40 3.87
N ILE A 558 -16.12 14.11 4.18
CA ILE A 558 -16.85 13.01 3.54
C ILE A 558 -17.74 12.36 4.59
N PHE A 559 -19.06 12.40 4.34
CA PHE A 559 -20.07 11.79 5.19
C PHE A 559 -20.70 10.59 4.47
N ALA A 560 -20.38 9.38 4.92
CA ALA A 560 -20.78 8.15 4.27
C ALA A 560 -21.75 7.34 5.14
N ILE A 561 -22.72 6.71 4.50
CA ILE A 561 -23.68 5.81 5.13
C ILE A 561 -23.13 4.38 5.07
N SER A 562 -23.32 3.63 6.16
CA SER A 562 -23.00 2.21 6.25
C SER A 562 -24.19 1.40 6.79
N SER A 563 -24.27 0.14 6.40
CA SER A 563 -25.27 -0.79 6.91
C SER A 563 -24.77 -1.55 8.12
N PHE A 564 -25.69 -1.92 9.04
CA PHE A 564 -25.40 -2.79 10.17
C PHE A 564 -25.56 -4.28 9.82
N ASN A 565 -24.89 -5.13 10.60
CA ASN A 565 -25.15 -6.57 10.62
C ASN A 565 -26.56 -6.84 11.18
N ARG A 566 -27.27 -7.82 10.60
CA ARG A 566 -28.66 -8.15 11.00
C ARG A 566 -28.77 -8.65 12.45
N GLU A 567 -27.70 -9.25 12.97
CA GLU A 567 -27.63 -9.77 14.36
C GLU A 567 -27.76 -8.67 15.43
N ASN A 568 -27.48 -7.42 15.07
CA ASN A 568 -27.47 -6.30 16.01
C ASN A 568 -28.80 -5.55 16.16
N TYR A 569 -29.92 -6.12 15.66
CA TYR A 569 -31.23 -5.44 15.70
C TYR A 569 -31.84 -5.38 17.09
N THR A 570 -31.43 -6.24 18.01
CA THR A 570 -31.95 -6.33 19.38
C THR A 570 -30.93 -5.94 20.45
N SER A 571 -29.77 -5.41 20.04
CA SER A 571 -28.70 -4.99 20.95
C SER A 571 -28.43 -3.50 20.82
N PRO A 572 -27.97 -2.83 21.90
CA PRO A 572 -27.47 -1.46 21.80
C PRO A 572 -26.36 -1.36 20.76
N VAL A 573 -26.37 -0.28 20.00
CA VAL A 573 -25.35 -0.09 18.95
C VAL A 573 -23.97 0.07 19.55
N ASN A 574 -23.01 -0.60 18.95
CA ASN A 574 -21.59 -0.52 19.25
C ASN A 574 -20.76 -0.56 17.95
N ILE A 575 -19.45 -0.49 18.06
CA ILE A 575 -18.57 -0.48 16.89
C ILE A 575 -18.71 -1.79 16.09
N ALA A 576 -18.87 -2.94 16.75
CA ALA A 576 -19.04 -4.23 16.09
C ALA A 576 -20.37 -4.37 15.33
N SER A 577 -21.31 -3.44 15.53
CA SER A 577 -22.60 -3.43 14.82
C SER A 577 -22.43 -3.13 13.32
N PHE A 578 -21.33 -2.50 12.92
CA PHE A 578 -21.09 -2.19 11.52
C PHE A 578 -20.70 -3.45 10.74
N LYS A 579 -21.32 -3.63 9.59
CA LYS A 579 -20.93 -4.70 8.65
C LYS A 579 -19.50 -4.45 8.17
N GLU A 580 -18.65 -5.47 8.20
CA GLU A 580 -17.26 -5.38 7.76
C GLU A 580 -16.40 -4.37 8.58
N SER A 581 -16.58 -4.39 9.90
CA SER A 581 -16.23 -3.33 10.84
C SER A 581 -14.75 -2.91 10.93
N GLY A 582 -13.77 -3.73 10.51
CA GLY A 582 -12.35 -3.46 10.76
C GLY A 582 -11.86 -2.13 10.17
N ALA A 583 -11.94 -1.96 8.85
CA ALA A 583 -11.47 -0.73 8.20
C ALA A 583 -12.35 0.48 8.57
N ILE A 584 -13.67 0.30 8.72
CA ILE A 584 -14.59 1.36 9.15
C ILE A 584 -14.19 1.88 10.52
N GLU A 585 -13.91 0.97 11.47
CA GLU A 585 -13.49 1.34 12.82
C GLU A 585 -12.15 2.10 12.82
N TYR A 586 -11.12 1.54 12.19
CA TYR A 586 -9.77 2.11 12.28
C TYR A 586 -9.60 3.38 11.44
N THR A 587 -10.24 3.47 10.29
CA THR A 587 -9.99 4.52 9.30
C THR A 587 -10.86 5.76 9.49
N SER A 588 -12.13 5.62 9.94
CA SER A 588 -13.02 6.76 10.16
C SER A 588 -12.48 7.72 11.24
N ASP A 589 -12.71 9.01 11.08
CA ASP A 589 -12.44 10.01 12.12
C ASP A 589 -13.58 10.05 13.14
N VAL A 590 -14.83 9.98 12.65
CA VAL A 590 -16.01 9.93 13.49
C VAL A 590 -16.89 8.78 13.03
N LEU A 591 -17.33 7.95 13.97
CA LEU A 591 -18.24 6.86 13.75
C LEU A 591 -19.52 7.09 14.54
N MET A 592 -20.63 7.20 13.83
CA MET A 592 -21.97 7.52 14.36
C MET A 592 -22.92 6.36 14.16
N ALA A 593 -23.84 6.17 15.08
CA ALA A 593 -24.84 5.12 14.99
C ALA A 593 -26.22 5.59 15.45
N LEU A 594 -27.26 5.37 14.65
CA LEU A 594 -28.65 5.59 15.03
C LEU A 594 -29.23 4.33 15.67
N GLN A 595 -29.90 4.54 16.81
CA GLN A 595 -30.72 3.51 17.48
C GLN A 595 -32.01 4.13 18.01
N PHE A 596 -32.97 3.32 18.40
CA PHE A 596 -34.10 3.82 19.20
C PHE A 596 -33.60 4.30 20.57
N LYS A 597 -34.13 5.41 21.05
CA LYS A 597 -33.84 5.91 22.40
C LYS A 597 -34.31 4.89 23.43
N GLY A 598 -33.46 4.61 24.42
CA GLY A 598 -33.78 3.63 25.46
C GLY A 598 -33.29 2.20 25.18
N MET A 599 -32.56 1.95 24.08
CA MET A 599 -31.95 0.64 23.84
C MET A 599 -30.75 0.32 24.74
N ASP A 600 -30.15 1.31 25.40
CA ASP A 600 -28.98 1.12 26.27
C ASP A 600 -29.30 0.24 27.47
N TYR A 601 -28.26 -0.35 28.06
CA TYR A 601 -28.36 -1.13 29.27
C TYR A 601 -28.88 -0.30 30.44
N ILE A 602 -29.91 -0.76 31.10
CA ILE A 602 -30.46 -0.13 32.31
C ILE A 602 -29.77 -0.71 33.54
N LYS A 603 -29.25 0.18 34.37
CA LYS A 603 -28.69 -0.18 35.66
C LYS A 603 -29.85 -0.20 36.69
N LYS A 604 -30.05 -1.34 37.37
CA LYS A 604 -31.06 -1.50 38.42
C LYS A 604 -30.64 -0.79 39.70
N GLU A 605 -31.57 -0.60 40.63
CA GLU A 605 -31.30 0.04 41.93
C GLU A 605 -30.24 -0.70 42.76
N ASP A 606 -30.10 -2.02 42.59
CA ASP A 606 -29.07 -2.84 43.22
C ASP A 606 -27.67 -2.68 42.61
N GLY A 607 -27.54 -1.79 41.63
CA GLY A 607 -26.26 -1.50 40.95
C GLY A 607 -25.91 -2.49 39.84
N LYS A 608 -26.68 -3.57 39.63
CA LYS A 608 -26.47 -4.54 38.54
C LYS A 608 -27.19 -4.08 37.26
N TYR A 609 -26.70 -4.53 36.13
CA TYR A 609 -27.41 -4.34 34.86
C TYR A 609 -28.60 -5.32 34.76
N GLU A 610 -29.62 -4.96 34.00
CA GLU A 610 -30.71 -5.84 33.64
C GLU A 610 -30.18 -7.12 32.97
N ASP A 611 -30.85 -8.24 33.22
CA ASP A 611 -30.52 -9.51 32.57
C ASP A 611 -30.88 -9.48 31.06
N GLU A 612 -30.27 -10.37 30.28
CA GLU A 612 -30.41 -10.40 28.84
C GLU A 612 -31.85 -10.66 28.36
N LYS A 613 -32.59 -11.50 29.06
CA LYS A 613 -33.99 -11.85 28.73
C LYS A 613 -34.91 -10.64 28.93
N SER A 614 -34.80 -9.96 30.09
CA SER A 614 -35.57 -8.76 30.41
C SER A 614 -35.27 -7.63 29.46
N ARG A 615 -33.99 -7.44 29.12
CA ARG A 615 -33.53 -6.46 28.13
C ARG A 615 -34.12 -6.72 26.76
N THR A 616 -34.02 -7.95 26.26
CA THR A 616 -34.55 -8.32 24.94
C THR A 616 -36.05 -8.07 24.84
N ALA A 617 -36.81 -8.47 25.87
CA ALA A 617 -38.27 -8.21 25.95
C ALA A 617 -38.57 -6.69 25.89
N ARG A 618 -37.84 -5.90 26.68
CA ARG A 618 -37.99 -4.43 26.68
C ARG A 618 -37.69 -3.82 25.35
N ILE A 619 -36.61 -4.23 24.68
CA ILE A 619 -36.21 -3.71 23.36
C ILE A 619 -37.27 -4.07 22.30
N ILE A 620 -37.81 -5.28 22.32
CA ILE A 620 -38.88 -5.67 21.39
C ILE A 620 -40.13 -4.80 21.63
N GLN A 621 -40.55 -4.58 22.89
CA GLN A 621 -41.67 -3.71 23.21
C GLN A 621 -41.43 -2.29 22.72
N LEU A 622 -40.27 -1.75 23.03
CA LEU A 622 -39.87 -0.41 22.59
C LEU A 622 -39.95 -0.27 21.04
N ARG A 623 -39.39 -1.23 20.32
CA ARG A 623 -39.47 -1.22 18.85
C ARG A 623 -40.90 -1.23 18.32
N ASN A 624 -41.74 -2.12 18.86
CA ASN A 624 -43.15 -2.22 18.46
C ASN A 624 -43.88 -0.91 18.70
N GLU A 625 -43.57 -0.20 19.79
CA GLU A 625 -44.12 1.11 20.09
C GLU A 625 -43.65 2.16 19.05
N GLN A 626 -42.33 2.20 18.80
CA GLN A 626 -41.77 3.16 17.84
C GLN A 626 -42.22 2.87 16.40
N GLU A 627 -42.43 1.62 16.02
CA GLU A 627 -42.98 1.24 14.71
C GLU A 627 -44.44 1.70 14.57
N LYS A 628 -45.25 1.57 15.61
CA LYS A 628 -46.64 2.14 15.61
C LYS A 628 -46.64 3.66 15.49
N ASN A 629 -45.73 4.34 16.18
CA ASN A 629 -45.60 5.79 16.08
C ASN A 629 -45.30 6.24 14.64
N ALA A 630 -44.54 5.46 13.89
CA ALA A 630 -44.22 5.74 12.49
C ALA A 630 -45.44 5.74 11.56
N GLU A 631 -46.50 5.02 11.92
CA GLU A 631 -47.73 4.92 11.14
C GLU A 631 -48.71 6.07 11.39
N ILE A 632 -48.50 6.84 12.46
CA ILE A 632 -49.39 7.96 12.84
C ILE A 632 -48.85 9.27 12.25
N PRO A 633 -49.61 9.99 11.42
CA PRO A 633 -49.14 11.26 10.85
C PRO A 633 -48.69 12.24 11.92
N GLY A 634 -47.50 12.79 11.76
CA GLY A 634 -46.91 13.76 12.69
C GLY A 634 -46.34 13.21 13.98
N MET A 635 -46.57 11.92 14.28
CA MET A 635 -45.93 11.26 15.42
C MET A 635 -44.46 11.02 15.15
N ALA A 636 -43.62 11.19 16.16
CA ALA A 636 -42.19 10.96 16.05
C ALA A 636 -41.78 9.58 16.59
N GLN A 637 -40.86 8.96 15.94
CA GLN A 637 -40.00 7.91 16.54
C GLN A 637 -38.90 8.58 17.34
N GLN A 638 -38.70 8.13 18.58
CA GLN A 638 -37.63 8.65 19.43
C GLN A 638 -36.35 7.90 19.13
N LEU A 639 -35.38 8.60 18.55
CA LEU A 639 -34.08 8.05 18.18
C LEU A 639 -32.95 8.67 19.02
N GLN A 640 -31.84 7.99 19.08
CA GLN A 640 -30.58 8.50 19.62
C GLN A 640 -29.48 8.27 18.58
N LEU A 641 -28.80 9.35 18.23
CA LEU A 641 -27.56 9.30 17.45
C LEU A 641 -26.37 9.23 18.40
N LYS A 642 -25.68 8.11 18.44
CA LYS A 642 -24.50 7.86 19.29
C LYS A 642 -23.21 8.11 18.53
N ILE A 643 -22.29 8.83 19.15
CA ILE A 643 -20.93 9.00 18.64
C ILE A 643 -20.05 7.93 19.28
N LEU A 644 -19.85 6.81 18.55
CA LEU A 644 -19.10 5.65 19.01
C LEU A 644 -17.59 5.88 18.98
N LYS A 645 -17.13 6.66 18.01
CA LYS A 645 -15.74 7.09 17.85
C LYS A 645 -15.71 8.57 17.46
N ASN A 646 -14.82 9.34 18.07
CA ASN A 646 -14.45 10.67 17.64
C ASN A 646 -12.95 10.84 17.90
N ARG A 647 -12.17 10.91 16.82
CA ARG A 647 -10.69 10.92 16.91
C ARG A 647 -10.16 12.17 17.59
N ASN A 648 -10.76 13.33 17.31
CA ASN A 648 -10.30 14.63 17.75
C ASN A 648 -11.25 15.31 18.75
N GLY A 649 -12.29 14.61 19.23
CA GLY A 649 -13.29 15.19 20.11
C GLY A 649 -13.90 14.21 21.09
N ARG A 650 -14.98 14.61 21.73
CA ARG A 650 -15.68 13.80 22.73
C ARG A 650 -16.64 12.78 22.09
N LYS A 651 -16.87 11.67 22.77
CA LYS A 651 -17.97 10.76 22.51
C LYS A 651 -19.22 11.28 23.20
N GLY A 652 -20.40 10.86 22.73
CA GLY A 652 -21.66 11.26 23.32
C GLY A 652 -22.85 10.72 22.54
N GLY A 653 -23.99 11.29 22.75
CA GLY A 653 -25.19 10.96 22.04
C GLY A 653 -26.13 12.17 21.95
N VAL A 654 -26.88 12.23 20.86
CA VAL A 654 -27.88 13.26 20.60
C VAL A 654 -29.24 12.57 20.46
N ASP A 655 -30.22 13.02 21.20
CA ASP A 655 -31.60 12.57 21.04
C ASP A 655 -32.23 13.31 19.85
N LEU A 656 -32.99 12.58 19.06
CA LEU A 656 -33.64 13.06 17.85
C LEU A 656 -35.08 12.52 17.78
N ASP A 657 -36.00 13.36 17.41
CA ASP A 657 -37.36 13.00 17.01
C ASP A 657 -37.41 12.83 15.50
N PHE A 658 -37.70 11.63 15.01
CA PHE A 658 -37.78 11.31 13.60
C PHE A 658 -39.23 11.12 13.17
N HIS A 659 -39.69 11.87 12.18
CA HIS A 659 -41.00 11.77 11.55
C HIS A 659 -40.89 11.05 10.20
N PRO A 660 -41.03 9.71 10.15
CA PRO A 660 -40.72 8.90 8.96
C PRO A 660 -41.59 9.29 7.73
N MET A 661 -42.86 9.55 7.94
CA MET A 661 -43.80 9.89 6.86
C MET A 661 -43.38 11.14 6.11
N PHE A 662 -42.75 12.10 6.79
CA PHE A 662 -42.37 13.41 6.25
C PHE A 662 -40.85 13.58 6.11
N ASN A 663 -40.05 12.54 6.32
CA ASN A 663 -38.60 12.56 6.18
C ASN A 663 -37.91 13.67 7.01
N CYS A 664 -38.39 13.91 8.23
CA CYS A 664 -37.95 15.02 9.06
C CYS A 664 -37.34 14.53 10.39
N PHE A 665 -36.11 14.98 10.68
CA PHE A 665 -35.49 14.87 12.00
C PHE A 665 -35.58 16.23 12.70
N GLU A 666 -35.89 16.21 14.00
CA GLU A 666 -35.92 17.40 14.85
C GLU A 666 -35.16 17.11 16.16
N VAL A 667 -34.59 18.14 16.77
CA VAL A 667 -34.09 18.05 18.14
C VAL A 667 -35.30 18.13 19.07
N PRO A 668 -35.46 17.17 20.02
CA PRO A 668 -36.59 17.21 20.95
C PRO A 668 -36.61 18.54 21.72
N LYS A 669 -37.76 19.18 21.78
CA LYS A 669 -37.93 20.36 22.64
C LYS A 669 -37.69 19.93 24.09
N GLN A 670 -36.68 20.49 24.77
CA GLN A 670 -36.50 20.26 26.20
C GLN A 670 -37.78 20.69 26.91
N LYS A 671 -38.40 19.74 27.64
CA LYS A 671 -39.40 20.13 28.65
C LYS A 671 -38.65 21.00 29.66
N VAL A 672 -38.97 22.27 29.71
CA VAL A 672 -38.51 23.16 30.80
C VAL A 672 -39.18 22.62 32.05
N GLU A 673 -38.53 21.73 32.78
CA GLU A 673 -38.86 21.46 34.16
C GLU A 673 -38.49 22.76 34.91
N ASN A 674 -39.48 23.40 35.48
CA ASN A 674 -39.35 24.56 36.35
C ASN A 674 -38.61 24.15 37.64
N GLY A 675 -37.31 24.03 37.54
CA GLY A 675 -36.39 23.74 38.64
C GLY A 675 -35.15 24.62 38.43
N GLY A 676 -35.16 25.79 39.09
CA GLY A 676 -34.11 26.79 38.95
C GLY A 676 -32.72 26.28 39.29
N TRP A 677 -31.85 26.33 38.29
CA TRP A 677 -30.41 26.33 38.49
C TRP A 677 -29.85 27.61 37.89
N THR A 678 -29.58 28.60 38.77
CA THR A 678 -28.81 29.80 38.43
C THR A 678 -27.36 29.40 38.13
N LEU A 679 -26.95 29.59 36.89
CA LEU A 679 -25.53 29.59 36.49
C LEU A 679 -24.79 30.72 37.25
N ARG A 680 -23.96 30.36 38.22
CA ARG A 680 -22.97 31.27 38.79
C ARG A 680 -21.93 31.60 37.73
N SER A 681 -22.03 32.79 37.17
CA SER A 681 -20.97 33.39 36.35
C SER A 681 -19.70 33.53 37.22
N LYS A 682 -18.64 32.80 36.91
CA LYS A 682 -17.32 33.11 37.43
C LYS A 682 -16.87 34.44 36.83
N LYS A 683 -16.90 35.52 37.64
CA LYS A 683 -16.17 36.74 37.35
C LYS A 683 -14.68 36.40 37.23
N LYS A 684 -14.08 36.79 36.12
CA LYS A 684 -12.64 36.93 35.96
C LYS A 684 -12.15 38.04 36.88
N ASN A 685 -11.19 37.75 37.72
CA ASN A 685 -10.16 38.69 38.16
C ASN A 685 -8.89 38.36 37.39
#